data_dbec1e86acec38963209d4df7f93a060
#
_entry.id   dbec1e86acec38963209d4df7f93a060
#
_cell.length_a   1.000
_cell.length_b   1.000
_cell.length_c   1.000
_cell.angle_alpha   90.00
_cell.angle_beta   90.00
_cell.angle_gamma   90.00
#
_symmetry.space_group_name_H-M   'P 1'
#
loop_
_entity.id
_entity.type
_entity.pdbx_description
1 polymer ?
#
loop_
_entity_poly.entity_id
_entity_poly.type
_entity_poly.pdbx_seq_one_letter_code
_entity_poly.pdbx_strand_id
1 'polypeptide(L)'
;MPRRPAITVAICLLNSSRFIAETLDSVFAQTFQDYDVVLIDDGSTDGCIELIESRYADPRLRILRQEHRGLSMARRRSIAAATGEFVAFLDHDDVWLPHKLETQMAAAAVHPSAALLFSDCMYIDEQGRPLRLLSEQYGLRGLDLAGAEAYVELLRRGCFVWQSTVVARTAALRAVDSFDPAYPYIADYDTWLRMARRYTLHYTPEVLARWRVHSTQFTHRHPDITLADHRALLGPLYRTASIPRPIRIALGDRLLGQHRVSAHWLLKQKRLVPAARAMLGMASYPDRLIAYLVGKVLERPWLGPATRSAVRGCKGVGRRLVFARHQGNGAGGPRVTHVWIDGTALAASQTGYFNLVVELIRTLAADASIAVHVMATAAGRGALEQRLGGGASALTFHAAPRRALDGSGFGHASQAWWARAGRVVLRRLTAPRGRPPHDDTIEVLVWRGRFRWDRSRRVAIVQDLTTKILPQLHTPANVAEFDRFLAYAERHADAIATVSEHSRRDIVERLRVFPDSVSVIPMPVHPRYRAPSLSSAAVAACGLTQPYLLCVGCIEPRKNLRRVVRAFDLIKDEDAAAHHVLALAGPQGWDDDFGRFLLDTNAAPRVRMLGFVPGEDLPSLYHFASAVVCASVYEGFGIPLLEAMCSSALVVAAGTTALGEVIGDAGRTFDPYDTESIASAMLSILELTPDDAARYRTRCRSRAEALLDRSTWMPLLPGVPARARGVPA
;
A
#
# COMPACT_ATOMS: atom_id res chain seq x y z
N MET A 1 19.33 9.96 33.86
CA MET A 1 18.09 9.33 33.42
C MET A 1 18.15 7.88 33.80
N PRO A 2 17.09 7.24 34.30
CA PRO A 2 17.12 5.80 34.55
C PRO A 2 17.45 5.07 33.24
N ARG A 3 18.30 4.05 33.31
CA ARG A 3 18.69 3.21 32.19
C ARG A 3 17.43 2.57 31.58
N ARG A 4 17.22 2.69 30.29
CA ARG A 4 16.10 2.03 29.60
C ARG A 4 16.40 0.53 29.57
N PRO A 5 15.43 -0.34 29.89
CA PRO A 5 15.62 -1.78 29.77
C PRO A 5 15.78 -2.18 28.31
N ALA A 6 16.45 -3.30 28.07
CA ALA A 6 16.56 -3.86 26.73
C ALA A 6 15.20 -4.34 26.21
N ILE A 7 14.37 -4.92 27.08
CA ILE A 7 13.07 -5.52 26.73
C ILE A 7 11.97 -4.95 27.62
N THR A 8 10.80 -4.66 27.03
CA THR A 8 9.55 -4.55 27.76
C THR A 8 8.72 -5.82 27.53
N VAL A 9 8.42 -6.56 28.59
CA VAL A 9 7.47 -7.68 28.56
C VAL A 9 6.06 -7.12 28.60
N ALA A 10 5.26 -7.42 27.58
CA ALA A 10 3.89 -6.92 27.41
C ALA A 10 2.88 -8.05 27.68
N ILE A 11 2.08 -7.89 28.74
CA ILE A 11 1.01 -8.81 29.12
C ILE A 11 -0.32 -8.05 29.09
N CYS A 12 -1.32 -8.61 28.40
CA CYS A 12 -2.68 -8.05 28.41
C CYS A 12 -3.62 -9.09 29.02
N LEU A 13 -4.49 -8.65 29.91
CA LEU A 13 -5.40 -9.54 30.62
C LEU A 13 -6.82 -8.98 30.75
N LEU A 14 -7.76 -9.90 30.84
CA LEU A 14 -9.15 -9.66 31.20
C LEU A 14 -9.69 -10.92 31.91
N ASN A 15 -10.03 -10.81 33.20
CA ASN A 15 -10.57 -11.91 34.00
C ASN A 15 -9.67 -13.16 33.96
N SER A 16 -8.43 -13.04 34.45
CA SER A 16 -7.33 -14.00 34.26
C SER A 16 -6.85 -14.65 35.56
N SER A 17 -7.63 -14.59 36.64
CA SER A 17 -7.25 -15.06 37.99
C SER A 17 -6.75 -16.51 38.02
N ARG A 18 -7.20 -17.34 37.06
CA ARG A 18 -6.88 -18.78 37.03
C ARG A 18 -5.41 -19.09 36.66
N PHE A 19 -4.81 -18.35 35.74
CA PHE A 19 -3.50 -18.71 35.17
C PHE A 19 -2.43 -17.62 35.36
N ILE A 20 -2.82 -16.38 35.63
CA ILE A 20 -1.90 -15.24 35.65
C ILE A 20 -0.73 -15.38 36.61
N ALA A 21 -0.92 -16.09 37.72
CA ALA A 21 0.16 -16.33 38.69
C ALA A 21 1.27 -17.19 38.07
N GLU A 22 0.94 -18.32 37.44
CA GLU A 22 1.91 -19.16 36.74
C GLU A 22 2.61 -18.42 35.60
N THR A 23 1.86 -17.61 34.87
CA THR A 23 2.39 -16.76 33.79
C THR A 23 3.44 -15.78 34.34
N LEU A 24 3.14 -15.02 35.39
CA LEU A 24 4.07 -14.06 36.00
C LEU A 24 5.26 -14.74 36.67
N ASP A 25 5.06 -15.89 37.36
CA ASP A 25 6.15 -16.70 37.90
C ASP A 25 7.16 -17.06 36.80
N SER A 26 6.68 -17.39 35.59
CA SER A 26 7.55 -17.72 34.44
C SER A 26 8.33 -16.53 33.90
N VAL A 27 7.78 -15.30 34.01
CA VAL A 27 8.45 -14.05 33.64
C VAL A 27 9.55 -13.72 34.64
N PHE A 28 9.27 -13.77 35.93
CA PHE A 28 10.25 -13.44 36.96
C PHE A 28 11.33 -14.51 37.14
N ALA A 29 11.11 -15.72 36.62
CA ALA A 29 12.12 -16.81 36.57
C ALA A 29 13.05 -16.69 35.34
N GLN A 30 12.96 -15.66 34.51
CA GLN A 30 13.84 -15.52 33.34
C GLN A 30 15.29 -15.29 33.75
N THR A 31 16.25 -15.95 33.05
CA THR A 31 17.69 -15.77 33.27
C THR A 31 18.19 -14.39 32.81
N PHE A 32 17.61 -13.84 31.76
CA PHE A 32 17.88 -12.46 31.32
C PHE A 32 17.16 -11.46 32.23
N GLN A 33 17.88 -10.48 32.78
CA GLN A 33 17.35 -9.57 33.81
C GLN A 33 17.12 -8.12 33.36
N ASP A 34 17.62 -7.72 32.16
CA ASP A 34 17.47 -6.34 31.68
C ASP A 34 16.10 -6.11 30.97
N TYR A 35 15.01 -6.25 31.75
CA TYR A 35 13.65 -6.05 31.29
C TYR A 35 12.77 -5.35 32.30
N ASP A 36 11.71 -4.68 31.83
CA ASP A 36 10.53 -4.27 32.59
C ASP A 36 9.27 -5.03 32.14
N VAL A 37 8.22 -4.99 32.93
CA VAL A 37 6.93 -5.64 32.65
C VAL A 37 5.84 -4.59 32.62
N VAL A 38 5.11 -4.52 31.51
CA VAL A 38 3.90 -3.72 31.37
C VAL A 38 2.70 -4.64 31.26
N LEU A 39 1.88 -4.63 32.30
CA LEU A 39 0.65 -5.38 32.35
C LEU A 39 -0.53 -4.43 32.11
N ILE A 40 -1.34 -4.73 31.08
CA ILE A 40 -2.55 -3.99 30.77
C ILE A 40 -3.76 -4.78 31.24
N ASP A 41 -4.45 -4.24 32.23
CA ASP A 41 -5.76 -4.73 32.66
C ASP A 41 -6.86 -4.06 31.83
N ASP A 42 -7.58 -4.84 31.04
CA ASP A 42 -8.66 -4.39 30.19
C ASP A 42 -10.04 -4.42 30.88
N GLY A 43 -10.07 -4.09 32.18
CA GLY A 43 -11.28 -3.98 32.98
C GLY A 43 -11.72 -5.27 33.65
N SER A 44 -10.79 -5.99 34.30
CA SER A 44 -11.07 -7.24 35.03
C SER A 44 -11.91 -7.01 36.28
N THR A 45 -12.72 -8.03 36.60
CA THR A 45 -13.63 -8.06 37.75
C THR A 45 -13.55 -9.35 38.56
N ASP A 46 -12.58 -10.20 38.29
CA ASP A 46 -12.43 -11.54 38.86
C ASP A 46 -11.39 -11.61 40.00
N GLY A 47 -10.89 -10.48 40.49
CA GLY A 47 -9.90 -10.40 41.55
C GLY A 47 -8.47 -10.69 41.09
N CYS A 48 -8.20 -10.80 39.78
CA CYS A 48 -6.85 -11.11 39.29
C CYS A 48 -5.85 -9.99 39.58
N ILE A 49 -6.27 -8.74 39.62
CA ILE A 49 -5.38 -7.60 39.88
C ILE A 49 -4.99 -7.57 41.34
N GLU A 50 -5.92 -7.80 42.26
CA GLU A 50 -5.68 -7.88 43.70
C GLU A 50 -4.73 -9.06 44.02
N LEU A 51 -4.90 -10.18 43.33
CA LEU A 51 -3.98 -11.33 43.39
C LEU A 51 -2.56 -10.93 42.98
N ILE A 52 -2.42 -10.20 41.86
CA ILE A 52 -1.11 -9.78 41.34
C ILE A 52 -0.45 -8.79 42.31
N GLU A 53 -1.16 -7.77 42.73
CA GLU A 53 -0.64 -6.75 43.65
C GLU A 53 -0.24 -7.32 45.01
N SER A 54 -0.94 -8.34 45.50
CA SER A 54 -0.60 -9.01 46.77
C SER A 54 0.60 -9.95 46.69
N ARG A 55 0.85 -10.53 45.50
CA ARG A 55 1.88 -11.56 45.30
C ARG A 55 3.20 -11.02 44.74
N TYR A 56 3.16 -9.97 43.93
CA TYR A 56 4.33 -9.48 43.19
C TYR A 56 4.64 -8.03 43.59
N ALA A 57 5.68 -7.85 44.41
CA ALA A 57 6.23 -6.56 44.78
C ALA A 57 7.51 -6.22 43.99
N ASP A 58 7.55 -6.57 42.71
CA ASP A 58 8.72 -6.37 41.84
C ASP A 58 8.69 -4.96 41.21
N PRO A 59 9.72 -4.13 41.39
CA PRO A 59 9.76 -2.76 40.85
C PRO A 59 9.75 -2.68 39.34
N ARG A 60 10.01 -3.77 38.62
CA ARG A 60 9.92 -3.87 37.16
C ARG A 60 8.47 -3.96 36.66
N LEU A 61 7.51 -4.35 37.53
CA LEU A 61 6.11 -4.54 37.17
C LEU A 61 5.34 -3.22 37.22
N ARG A 62 4.77 -2.83 36.10
CA ARG A 62 3.87 -1.69 35.98
C ARG A 62 2.49 -2.15 35.50
N ILE A 63 1.46 -1.93 36.31
CA ILE A 63 0.07 -2.27 35.99
C ILE A 63 -0.64 -1.03 35.47
N LEU A 64 -1.22 -1.10 34.26
CA LEU A 64 -1.97 -0.03 33.64
C LEU A 64 -3.42 -0.48 33.42
N ARG A 65 -4.35 0.07 34.18
CA ARG A 65 -5.78 -0.30 34.10
C ARG A 65 -6.50 0.57 33.04
N GLN A 66 -7.45 -0.02 32.33
CA GLN A 66 -8.35 0.67 31.40
C GLN A 66 -9.76 0.10 31.48
N GLU A 67 -10.73 0.86 31.00
CA GLU A 67 -12.06 0.34 30.71
C GLU A 67 -11.95 -0.70 29.58
N HIS A 68 -12.84 -1.70 29.57
CA HIS A 68 -12.80 -2.77 28.57
C HIS A 68 -12.92 -2.22 27.15
N ARG A 69 -11.84 -2.30 26.38
CA ARG A 69 -11.72 -1.85 24.98
C ARG A 69 -11.34 -2.96 24.02
N GLY A 70 -11.14 -4.15 24.53
CA GLY A 70 -10.74 -5.34 23.79
C GLY A 70 -9.24 -5.52 23.61
N LEU A 71 -8.84 -6.76 23.33
CA LEU A 71 -7.46 -7.23 23.34
C LEU A 71 -6.53 -6.42 22.40
N SER A 72 -7.01 -6.07 21.20
CA SER A 72 -6.22 -5.27 20.24
C SER A 72 -5.84 -3.90 20.83
N MET A 73 -6.77 -3.23 21.49
CA MET A 73 -6.53 -1.93 22.13
C MET A 73 -5.61 -2.06 23.34
N ALA A 74 -5.74 -3.12 24.14
CA ALA A 74 -4.84 -3.40 25.24
C ALA A 74 -3.39 -3.64 24.74
N ARG A 75 -3.22 -4.42 23.68
CA ARG A 75 -1.91 -4.65 23.03
C ARG A 75 -1.31 -3.36 22.44
N ARG A 76 -2.11 -2.51 21.79
CA ARG A 76 -1.64 -1.18 21.34
C ARG A 76 -1.16 -0.33 22.48
N ARG A 77 -1.89 -0.31 23.60
CA ARG A 77 -1.51 0.44 24.79
C ARG A 77 -0.22 -0.09 25.41
N SER A 78 0.00 -1.40 25.43
CA SER A 78 1.26 -1.99 25.92
C SER A 78 2.47 -1.57 25.09
N ILE A 79 2.35 -1.51 23.75
CA ILE A 79 3.41 -1.00 22.86
C ILE A 79 3.65 0.50 23.07
N ALA A 80 2.59 1.29 23.28
CA ALA A 80 2.74 2.72 23.57
C ALA A 80 3.47 2.96 24.89
N ALA A 81 3.20 2.14 25.91
CA ALA A 81 3.82 2.20 27.24
C ALA A 81 5.21 1.54 27.30
N ALA A 82 5.61 0.77 26.28
CA ALA A 82 6.89 0.09 26.22
C ALA A 82 8.05 1.08 26.19
N THR A 83 9.07 0.84 27.01
CA THR A 83 10.29 1.66 27.14
C THR A 83 11.50 0.94 26.55
N GLY A 84 11.47 -0.40 26.44
CA GLY A 84 12.53 -1.24 25.90
C GLY A 84 12.76 -1.06 24.39
N GLU A 85 13.96 -1.39 23.93
CA GLU A 85 14.26 -1.51 22.50
C GLU A 85 13.39 -2.57 21.84
N PHE A 86 13.12 -3.65 22.58
CA PHE A 86 12.26 -4.76 22.17
C PHE A 86 11.01 -4.86 23.03
N VAL A 87 9.94 -5.38 22.45
CA VAL A 87 8.74 -5.82 23.16
C VAL A 87 8.66 -7.35 23.05
N ALA A 88 8.57 -8.02 24.20
CA ALA A 88 8.29 -9.44 24.29
C ALA A 88 6.83 -9.63 24.71
N PHE A 89 6.05 -10.34 23.92
CA PHE A 89 4.64 -10.57 24.21
C PHE A 89 4.42 -11.90 24.95
N LEU A 90 3.51 -11.87 25.93
CA LEU A 90 3.06 -13.05 26.65
C LEU A 90 1.55 -12.95 26.91
N ASP A 91 0.80 -13.94 26.48
CA ASP A 91 -0.61 -14.03 26.81
C ASP A 91 -0.78 -14.52 28.26
N HIS A 92 -1.83 -14.09 28.95
CA HIS A 92 -2.04 -14.23 30.40
C HIS A 92 -2.27 -15.65 30.91
N ASP A 93 -2.33 -16.62 30.01
CA ASP A 93 -2.59 -18.06 30.24
C ASP A 93 -1.44 -18.96 29.77
N ASP A 94 -0.37 -18.36 29.21
CA ASP A 94 0.80 -19.05 28.69
C ASP A 94 1.99 -19.00 29.66
N VAL A 95 3.00 -19.83 29.41
CA VAL A 95 4.18 -19.97 30.25
C VAL A 95 5.47 -19.94 29.45
N TRP A 96 6.44 -19.16 29.88
CA TRP A 96 7.78 -19.12 29.28
C TRP A 96 8.73 -20.11 29.93
N LEU A 97 9.70 -20.60 29.16
CA LEU A 97 10.85 -21.34 29.72
C LEU A 97 11.90 -20.32 30.22
N PRO A 98 12.70 -20.68 31.27
CA PRO A 98 13.54 -19.70 31.96
C PRO A 98 14.57 -18.96 31.10
N HIS A 99 15.05 -19.57 30.02
CA HIS A 99 16.09 -19.01 29.13
C HIS A 99 15.54 -18.35 27.86
N LYS A 100 14.21 -18.13 27.78
CA LYS A 100 13.59 -17.59 26.55
C LYS A 100 14.14 -16.22 26.15
N LEU A 101 14.14 -15.26 27.07
CA LEU A 101 14.59 -13.90 26.74
C LEU A 101 16.09 -13.87 26.39
N GLU A 102 16.91 -14.64 27.12
CA GLU A 102 18.35 -14.78 26.87
C GLU A 102 18.64 -15.33 25.47
N THR A 103 17.99 -16.46 25.11
CA THR A 103 18.16 -17.10 23.79
C THR A 103 17.72 -16.16 22.65
N GLN A 104 16.59 -15.45 22.80
CA GLN A 104 16.11 -14.58 21.75
C GLN A 104 16.93 -13.27 21.64
N MET A 105 17.49 -12.76 22.73
CA MET A 105 18.42 -11.63 22.68
C MET A 105 19.75 -12.00 22.06
N ALA A 106 20.27 -13.20 22.34
CA ALA A 106 21.43 -13.73 21.63
C ALA A 106 21.16 -13.86 20.12
N ALA A 107 19.99 -14.37 19.73
CA ALA A 107 19.57 -14.42 18.33
C ALA A 107 19.43 -13.02 17.71
N ALA A 108 18.91 -12.03 18.44
CA ALA A 108 18.82 -10.64 17.96
C ALA A 108 20.18 -10.01 17.68
N ALA A 109 21.20 -10.34 18.49
CA ALA A 109 22.57 -9.89 18.30
C ALA A 109 23.23 -10.49 17.04
N VAL A 110 22.93 -11.77 16.74
CA VAL A 110 23.43 -12.49 15.54
C VAL A 110 22.66 -12.03 14.27
N HIS A 111 21.38 -11.69 14.42
CA HIS A 111 20.51 -11.26 13.32
C HIS A 111 20.01 -9.83 13.50
N PRO A 112 20.88 -8.80 13.43
CA PRO A 112 20.53 -7.40 13.73
C PRO A 112 19.47 -6.80 12.76
N SER A 113 19.31 -7.36 11.58
CA SER A 113 18.29 -6.98 10.61
C SER A 113 16.90 -7.53 10.93
N ALA A 114 16.79 -8.52 11.83
CA ALA A 114 15.49 -9.07 12.22
C ALA A 114 14.73 -8.07 13.09
N ALA A 115 13.52 -7.72 12.64
CA ALA A 115 12.63 -6.86 13.40
C ALA A 115 11.67 -7.64 14.31
N LEU A 116 11.50 -8.93 14.05
CA LEU A 116 10.71 -9.86 14.85
C LEU A 116 11.43 -11.19 14.93
N LEU A 117 11.60 -11.68 16.17
CA LEU A 117 12.10 -13.01 16.49
C LEU A 117 10.97 -13.81 17.13
N PHE A 118 10.84 -15.07 16.76
CA PHE A 118 9.90 -15.99 17.40
C PHE A 118 10.50 -17.38 17.53
N SER A 119 9.97 -18.17 18.46
CA SER A 119 10.49 -19.50 18.76
C SER A 119 9.48 -20.60 18.49
N ASP A 120 9.93 -21.86 18.59
CA ASP A 120 9.00 -22.96 18.69
C ASP A 120 8.23 -22.92 20.02
N CYS A 121 7.09 -23.59 20.06
CA CYS A 121 6.17 -23.59 21.18
C CYS A 121 5.61 -24.99 21.44
N MET A 122 5.53 -25.40 22.71
CA MET A 122 4.85 -26.60 23.14
C MET A 122 3.40 -26.28 23.50
N TYR A 123 2.45 -26.90 22.84
CA TYR A 123 1.06 -26.90 23.29
C TYR A 123 0.90 -27.70 24.57
N ILE A 124 0.25 -27.16 25.58
CA ILE A 124 -0.05 -27.81 26.84
C ILE A 124 -1.55 -27.81 27.13
N ASP A 125 -2.03 -28.78 27.88
CA ASP A 125 -3.41 -28.79 28.38
C ASP A 125 -3.58 -27.87 29.60
N GLU A 126 -4.79 -27.81 30.16
CA GLU A 126 -5.10 -27.01 31.37
C GLU A 126 -4.25 -27.39 32.60
N GLN A 127 -3.72 -28.59 32.65
CA GLN A 127 -2.86 -29.12 33.72
C GLN A 127 -1.37 -28.99 33.41
N GLY A 128 -0.99 -28.35 32.29
CA GLY A 128 0.40 -28.16 31.89
C GLY A 128 1.04 -29.37 31.18
N ARG A 129 0.28 -30.43 30.87
CA ARG A 129 0.81 -31.62 30.18
C ARG A 129 1.03 -31.34 28.70
N PRO A 130 2.16 -31.78 28.10
CA PRO A 130 2.49 -31.50 26.71
C PRO A 130 1.54 -32.25 25.76
N LEU A 131 1.15 -31.56 24.67
CA LEU A 131 0.26 -32.09 23.64
C LEU A 131 1.00 -32.31 22.31
N ARG A 132 1.61 -31.24 21.74
CA ARG A 132 2.31 -31.25 20.45
C ARG A 132 3.17 -30.01 20.27
N LEU A 133 4.06 -30.01 19.28
CA LEU A 133 4.87 -28.86 18.91
C LEU A 133 4.19 -27.99 17.84
N LEU A 134 4.44 -26.67 17.91
CA LEU A 134 4.03 -25.72 16.91
C LEU A 134 4.71 -26.03 15.55
N SER A 135 6.01 -26.33 15.57
CA SER A 135 6.78 -26.68 14.37
C SER A 135 6.25 -27.90 13.63
N GLU A 136 5.71 -28.90 14.36
CA GLU A 136 5.07 -30.08 13.76
C GLU A 136 3.76 -29.72 13.04
N GLN A 137 2.96 -28.84 13.67
CA GLN A 137 1.68 -28.43 13.10
C GLN A 137 1.85 -27.63 11.80
N TYR A 138 2.84 -26.75 11.71
CA TYR A 138 3.05 -25.84 10.61
C TYR A 138 4.23 -26.21 9.70
N GLY A 139 5.01 -27.24 10.03
CA GLY A 139 6.16 -27.68 9.27
C GLY A 139 7.27 -26.62 9.20
N LEU A 140 7.67 -26.07 10.36
CA LEU A 140 8.59 -24.92 10.41
C LEU A 140 10.07 -25.31 10.31
N ARG A 141 10.42 -26.59 10.49
CA ARG A 141 11.83 -27.04 10.46
C ARG A 141 12.47 -26.77 9.11
N GLY A 142 13.63 -26.12 9.12
CA GLY A 142 14.38 -25.77 7.90
C GLY A 142 13.75 -24.64 7.06
N LEU A 143 12.83 -23.85 7.62
CA LEU A 143 12.22 -22.74 6.94
C LEU A 143 13.18 -21.54 6.93
N ASP A 144 13.47 -21.03 5.74
CA ASP A 144 14.08 -19.71 5.58
C ASP A 144 12.97 -18.65 5.56
N LEU A 145 13.10 -17.63 6.40
CA LEU A 145 12.13 -16.56 6.55
C LEU A 145 12.77 -15.19 6.23
N ALA A 146 13.84 -15.19 5.44
CA ALA A 146 14.48 -13.95 5.01
C ALA A 146 13.60 -13.18 4.01
N GLY A 147 13.50 -11.86 4.21
CA GLY A 147 12.84 -10.95 3.26
C GLY A 147 11.37 -11.29 2.99
N ALA A 148 10.96 -11.27 1.72
CA ALA A 148 9.57 -11.49 1.29
C ALA A 148 9.05 -12.92 1.55
N GLU A 149 9.92 -13.89 1.82
CA GLU A 149 9.53 -15.29 2.03
C GLU A 149 8.69 -15.48 3.28
N ALA A 150 8.99 -14.75 4.37
CA ALA A 150 8.18 -14.78 5.59
C ALA A 150 6.70 -14.42 5.32
N TYR A 151 6.45 -13.41 4.49
CA TYR A 151 5.10 -13.01 4.12
C TYR A 151 4.37 -14.11 3.32
N VAL A 152 5.07 -14.70 2.34
CA VAL A 152 4.54 -15.78 1.52
C VAL A 152 4.21 -17.01 2.37
N GLU A 153 5.09 -17.39 3.30
CA GLU A 153 4.87 -18.53 4.19
C GLU A 153 3.73 -18.30 5.18
N LEU A 154 3.60 -17.08 5.73
CA LEU A 154 2.44 -16.70 6.54
C LEU A 154 1.12 -16.82 5.77
N LEU A 155 1.07 -16.39 4.52
CA LEU A 155 -0.12 -16.58 3.68
C LEU A 155 -0.36 -18.06 3.38
N ARG A 156 0.69 -18.85 3.12
CA ARG A 156 0.60 -20.25 2.73
C ARG A 156 0.23 -21.16 3.91
N ARG A 157 0.93 -21.01 5.06
CA ARG A 157 0.76 -21.89 6.22
C ARG A 157 -0.24 -21.39 7.24
N GLY A 158 -0.46 -20.08 7.32
CA GLY A 158 -1.28 -19.41 8.33
C GLY A 158 -0.46 -18.70 9.39
N CYS A 159 -1.12 -18.26 10.44
CA CYS A 159 -0.46 -17.64 11.57
C CYS A 159 0.32 -18.71 12.36
N PHE A 160 1.59 -18.88 12.02
CA PHE A 160 2.52 -19.73 12.76
C PHE A 160 3.42 -18.94 13.72
N VAL A 161 3.30 -17.63 13.73
CA VAL A 161 3.97 -16.73 14.69
C VAL A 161 3.02 -16.53 15.86
N TRP A 162 3.19 -17.30 16.91
CA TRP A 162 2.33 -17.23 18.10
C TRP A 162 2.78 -16.12 19.02
N GLN A 163 1.80 -15.35 19.53
CA GLN A 163 2.03 -14.14 20.32
C GLN A 163 3.07 -14.35 21.44
N SER A 164 2.89 -15.39 22.27
CA SER A 164 3.74 -15.66 23.42
C SER A 164 5.17 -16.12 23.07
N THR A 165 5.46 -16.35 21.78
CA THR A 165 6.81 -16.70 21.32
C THR A 165 7.60 -15.48 20.82
N VAL A 166 6.95 -14.32 20.66
CA VAL A 166 7.49 -13.16 19.94
C VAL A 166 8.32 -12.25 20.83
N VAL A 167 9.48 -11.84 20.29
CA VAL A 167 10.24 -10.64 20.68
C VAL A 167 10.41 -9.77 19.45
N ALA A 168 9.95 -8.54 19.47
CA ALA A 168 9.96 -7.67 18.30
C ALA A 168 10.52 -6.28 18.62
N ARG A 169 11.19 -5.63 17.66
CA ARG A 169 11.67 -4.26 17.83
C ARG A 169 10.50 -3.30 18.02
N THR A 170 10.54 -2.54 19.12
CA THR A 170 9.50 -1.57 19.48
C THR A 170 9.25 -0.57 18.34
N ALA A 171 10.31 -0.07 17.71
CA ALA A 171 10.21 0.85 16.59
C ALA A 171 9.49 0.23 15.38
N ALA A 172 9.73 -1.04 15.08
CA ALA A 172 9.08 -1.73 13.97
C ALA A 172 7.57 -1.96 14.23
N LEU A 173 7.21 -2.35 15.45
CA LEU A 173 5.81 -2.49 15.87
C LEU A 173 5.04 -1.16 15.74
N ARG A 174 5.65 -0.05 16.18
CA ARG A 174 5.07 1.29 16.03
C ARG A 174 4.93 1.71 14.56
N ALA A 175 5.93 1.42 13.75
CA ALA A 175 5.96 1.79 12.33
C ALA A 175 4.91 1.05 11.47
N VAL A 176 4.45 -0.14 11.89
CA VAL A 176 3.38 -0.87 11.18
C VAL A 176 2.00 -0.63 11.79
N ASP A 177 1.85 0.25 12.77
CA ASP A 177 0.59 0.50 13.48
C ASP A 177 -0.08 -0.80 13.96
N SER A 178 0.65 -1.55 14.79
CA SER A 178 0.33 -2.93 15.19
C SER A 178 -1.04 -3.09 15.84
N PHE A 179 -1.63 -4.26 15.73
CA PHE A 179 -2.88 -4.69 16.34
C PHE A 179 -4.09 -3.83 15.97
N ASP A 180 -4.43 -3.85 14.66
CA ASP A 180 -5.59 -3.14 14.12
C ASP A 180 -6.89 -3.64 14.79
N PRO A 181 -7.65 -2.77 15.49
CA PRO A 181 -8.90 -3.14 16.12
C PRO A 181 -10.01 -3.55 15.13
N ALA A 182 -9.82 -3.32 13.83
CA ALA A 182 -10.71 -3.85 12.78
C ALA A 182 -10.68 -5.40 12.69
N TYR A 183 -9.64 -6.04 13.28
CA TYR A 183 -9.48 -7.51 13.32
C TYR A 183 -9.34 -8.00 14.77
N PRO A 184 -10.39 -7.91 15.60
CA PRO A 184 -10.28 -8.12 17.05
C PRO A 184 -9.74 -9.51 17.44
N TYR A 185 -9.89 -10.54 16.59
CA TYR A 185 -9.49 -11.93 16.89
C TYR A 185 -8.22 -12.40 16.18
N ILE A 186 -7.80 -11.72 15.13
CA ILE A 186 -6.59 -12.05 14.35
C ILE A 186 -5.70 -10.82 14.14
N ALA A 187 -5.75 -9.87 15.06
CA ALA A 187 -4.95 -8.66 15.01
C ALA A 187 -3.43 -8.95 15.03
N ASP A 188 -3.02 -10.02 15.70
CA ASP A 188 -1.66 -10.56 15.68
C ASP A 188 -1.29 -11.03 14.26
N TYR A 189 -2.10 -11.85 13.62
CA TYR A 189 -1.85 -12.34 12.27
C TYR A 189 -1.77 -11.20 11.25
N ASP A 190 -2.67 -10.20 11.31
CA ASP A 190 -2.58 -8.99 10.49
C ASP A 190 -1.28 -8.22 10.76
N THR A 191 -0.89 -8.08 12.03
CA THR A 191 0.36 -7.43 12.43
C THR A 191 1.58 -8.16 11.87
N TRP A 192 1.62 -9.50 12.00
CA TRP A 192 2.75 -10.29 11.48
C TRP A 192 2.83 -10.26 9.96
N LEU A 193 1.71 -10.24 9.25
CA LEU A 193 1.69 -10.04 7.81
C LEU A 193 2.25 -8.67 7.42
N ARG A 194 1.90 -7.60 8.14
CA ARG A 194 2.43 -6.25 7.89
C ARG A 194 3.92 -6.15 8.24
N MET A 195 4.35 -6.79 9.34
CA MET A 195 5.76 -6.89 9.72
C MET A 195 6.58 -7.63 8.65
N ALA A 196 6.11 -8.82 8.22
CA ALA A 196 6.79 -9.66 7.23
C ALA A 196 6.90 -9.02 5.83
N ARG A 197 6.03 -8.06 5.50
CA ARG A 197 6.13 -7.29 4.25
C ARG A 197 7.23 -6.24 4.26
N ARG A 198 7.65 -5.80 5.44
CA ARG A 198 8.53 -4.64 5.59
C ARG A 198 9.87 -5.02 6.22
N TYR A 199 9.90 -6.07 7.01
CA TYR A 199 11.03 -6.46 7.83
C TYR A 199 11.34 -7.94 7.72
N THR A 200 12.57 -8.31 8.06
CA THR A 200 13.00 -9.70 8.23
C THR A 200 12.46 -10.26 9.55
N LEU A 201 11.96 -11.50 9.50
CA LEU A 201 11.58 -12.29 10.65
C LEU A 201 12.64 -13.37 10.88
N HIS A 202 12.89 -13.74 12.14
CA HIS A 202 13.81 -14.81 12.49
C HIS A 202 13.10 -15.87 13.35
N TYR A 203 13.23 -17.13 12.97
CA TYR A 203 12.72 -18.28 13.69
C TYR A 203 13.82 -19.00 14.45
N THR A 204 13.67 -19.13 15.77
CA THR A 204 14.52 -19.93 16.65
C THR A 204 13.86 -21.30 16.86
N PRO A 205 14.47 -22.41 16.43
CA PRO A 205 13.82 -23.73 16.46
C PRO A 205 13.73 -24.36 17.88
N GLU A 206 14.17 -23.64 18.89
CA GLU A 206 14.06 -24.06 20.28
C GLU A 206 12.65 -23.80 20.83
N VAL A 207 12.17 -24.75 21.68
CA VAL A 207 10.94 -24.56 22.43
C VAL A 207 11.22 -23.61 23.59
N LEU A 208 10.70 -22.38 23.51
CA LEU A 208 10.93 -21.33 24.51
C LEU A 208 9.66 -20.89 25.22
N ALA A 209 8.49 -21.34 24.75
CA ALA A 209 7.19 -21.03 25.31
C ALA A 209 6.29 -22.26 25.34
N ARG A 210 5.30 -22.24 26.24
CA ARG A 210 4.22 -23.21 26.34
C ARG A 210 2.90 -22.49 26.15
N TRP A 211 2.14 -22.89 25.13
CA TRP A 211 0.83 -22.34 24.82
C TRP A 211 -0.27 -23.24 25.39
N ARG A 212 -1.13 -22.68 26.24
CA ARG A 212 -2.15 -23.43 26.94
C ARG A 212 -3.44 -23.54 26.15
N VAL A 213 -3.97 -24.77 26.08
CA VAL A 213 -5.27 -25.06 25.45
C VAL A 213 -6.29 -25.32 26.53
N HIS A 214 -7.33 -24.50 26.61
CA HIS A 214 -8.40 -24.65 27.60
C HIS A 214 -9.79 -24.27 27.05
N SER A 215 -10.83 -24.75 27.75
CA SER A 215 -12.23 -24.64 27.30
C SER A 215 -12.78 -23.20 27.26
N THR A 216 -12.17 -22.30 28.04
CA THR A 216 -12.59 -20.88 28.11
C THR A 216 -11.84 -19.97 27.14
N GLN A 217 -10.95 -20.53 26.33
CA GLN A 217 -10.14 -19.80 25.35
C GLN A 217 -11.01 -19.06 24.32
N PHE A 218 -10.68 -17.81 24.11
CA PHE A 218 -11.49 -16.87 23.32
C PHE A 218 -11.70 -17.34 21.88
N THR A 219 -10.68 -17.87 21.23
CA THR A 219 -10.73 -18.35 19.85
C THR A 219 -11.67 -19.56 19.66
N HIS A 220 -11.88 -20.37 20.71
CA HIS A 220 -12.78 -21.50 20.68
C HIS A 220 -14.26 -21.11 20.89
N ARG A 221 -14.51 -19.98 21.53
CA ARG A 221 -15.88 -19.52 21.85
C ARG A 221 -16.55 -18.75 20.72
N HIS A 222 -15.78 -18.12 19.81
CA HIS A 222 -16.33 -17.20 18.79
C HIS A 222 -15.80 -17.49 17.37
N PRO A 223 -16.02 -18.70 16.82
CA PRO A 223 -15.50 -19.05 15.48
C PRO A 223 -16.23 -18.30 14.35
N ASP A 224 -17.39 -17.72 14.59
CA ASP A 224 -18.13 -16.87 13.64
C ASP A 224 -17.45 -15.51 13.46
N ILE A 225 -16.91 -14.91 14.54
CA ILE A 225 -16.16 -13.67 14.47
C ILE A 225 -14.78 -13.92 13.84
N THR A 226 -14.12 -15.01 14.24
CA THR A 226 -12.86 -15.44 13.60
C THR A 226 -13.03 -15.62 12.08
N LEU A 227 -14.16 -16.17 11.62
CA LEU A 227 -14.49 -16.28 10.20
C LEU A 227 -14.63 -14.90 9.55
N ALA A 228 -15.29 -13.94 10.23
CA ALA A 228 -15.49 -12.59 9.71
C ALA A 228 -14.14 -11.89 9.51
N ASP A 229 -13.24 -11.97 10.49
CA ASP A 229 -11.89 -11.39 10.44
C ASP A 229 -11.05 -12.03 9.32
N HIS A 230 -11.00 -13.36 9.22
CA HIS A 230 -10.29 -14.04 8.14
C HIS A 230 -10.83 -13.67 6.75
N ARG A 231 -12.14 -13.50 6.62
CA ARG A 231 -12.74 -13.05 5.36
C ARG A 231 -12.39 -11.60 5.03
N ALA A 232 -12.36 -10.74 6.03
CA ALA A 232 -11.99 -9.35 5.84
C ALA A 232 -10.51 -9.20 5.47
N LEU A 233 -9.63 -9.94 6.15
CA LEU A 233 -8.18 -9.90 5.93
C LEU A 233 -7.75 -10.66 4.66
N LEU A 234 -8.12 -11.94 4.54
CA LEU A 234 -7.60 -12.84 3.50
C LEU A 234 -8.49 -12.92 2.25
N GLY A 235 -9.78 -12.60 2.37
CA GLY A 235 -10.72 -12.68 1.25
C GLY A 235 -10.39 -11.76 0.08
N PRO A 236 -9.96 -10.51 0.29
CA PRO A 236 -9.44 -9.67 -0.78
C PRO A 236 -8.23 -10.30 -1.47
N LEU A 237 -7.26 -10.80 -0.69
CA LEU A 237 -6.06 -11.46 -1.22
C LEU A 237 -6.40 -12.68 -2.07
N TYR A 238 -7.28 -13.57 -1.61
CA TYR A 238 -7.71 -14.74 -2.39
C TYR A 238 -8.28 -14.37 -3.77
N ARG A 239 -8.97 -13.23 -3.87
CA ARG A 239 -9.58 -12.75 -5.12
C ARG A 239 -8.61 -12.00 -6.03
N THR A 240 -7.42 -11.70 -5.57
CA THR A 240 -6.39 -11.00 -6.35
C THR A 240 -5.77 -11.98 -7.36
N ALA A 241 -5.83 -11.65 -8.64
CA ALA A 241 -5.36 -12.54 -9.71
C ALA A 241 -3.83 -12.71 -9.73
N SER A 242 -3.08 -11.70 -9.27
CA SER A 242 -1.61 -11.71 -9.21
C SER A 242 -1.03 -12.66 -8.15
N ILE A 243 -1.85 -13.19 -7.23
CA ILE A 243 -1.37 -14.15 -6.23
C ILE A 243 -0.96 -15.47 -6.91
N PRO A 244 0.25 -15.98 -6.65
CA PRO A 244 0.70 -17.28 -7.13
C PRO A 244 -0.31 -18.38 -6.78
N ARG A 245 -0.58 -19.27 -7.74
CA ARG A 245 -1.60 -20.33 -7.60
C ARG A 245 -1.48 -21.16 -6.33
N PRO A 246 -0.28 -21.58 -5.86
CA PRO A 246 -0.14 -22.34 -4.61
C PRO A 246 -0.63 -21.57 -3.40
N ILE A 247 -0.34 -20.27 -3.31
CA ILE A 247 -0.77 -19.39 -2.21
C ILE A 247 -2.28 -19.20 -2.26
N ARG A 248 -2.86 -18.94 -3.43
CA ARG A 248 -4.31 -18.81 -3.61
C ARG A 248 -5.05 -20.08 -3.19
N ILE A 249 -4.49 -21.26 -3.53
CA ILE A 249 -5.03 -22.55 -3.07
C ILE A 249 -5.04 -22.61 -1.54
N ALA A 250 -3.93 -22.29 -0.89
CA ALA A 250 -3.81 -22.33 0.57
C ALA A 250 -4.76 -21.33 1.26
N LEU A 251 -4.88 -20.11 0.72
CA LEU A 251 -5.84 -19.11 1.20
C LEU A 251 -7.30 -19.61 1.06
N GLY A 252 -7.65 -20.17 -0.08
CA GLY A 252 -8.99 -20.71 -0.34
C GLY A 252 -9.32 -21.88 0.57
N ASP A 253 -8.40 -22.80 0.81
CA ASP A 253 -8.57 -23.93 1.75
C ASP A 253 -8.77 -23.44 3.18
N ARG A 254 -8.03 -22.41 3.61
CA ARG A 254 -8.18 -21.80 4.93
C ARG A 254 -9.55 -21.14 5.08
N LEU A 255 -9.93 -20.29 4.13
CA LEU A 255 -11.22 -19.61 4.16
C LEU A 255 -12.39 -20.61 4.12
N LEU A 256 -12.29 -21.66 3.31
CA LEU A 256 -13.26 -22.74 3.29
C LEU A 256 -13.30 -23.49 4.63
N GLY A 257 -12.13 -23.74 5.24
CA GLY A 257 -12.00 -24.36 6.57
C GLY A 257 -12.70 -23.54 7.65
N GLN A 258 -12.49 -22.24 7.68
CA GLN A 258 -13.13 -21.32 8.63
C GLN A 258 -14.66 -21.29 8.44
N HIS A 259 -15.16 -21.28 7.22
CA HIS A 259 -16.60 -21.40 6.95
C HIS A 259 -17.19 -22.69 7.51
N ARG A 260 -16.48 -23.82 7.38
CA ARG A 260 -16.92 -25.12 7.92
C ARG A 260 -16.97 -25.13 9.45
N VAL A 261 -15.90 -24.64 10.10
CA VAL A 261 -15.82 -24.57 11.55
C VAL A 261 -16.95 -23.71 12.11
N SER A 262 -17.14 -22.52 11.53
CA SER A 262 -18.20 -21.60 11.94
C SER A 262 -19.60 -22.20 11.71
N ALA A 263 -19.86 -22.81 10.54
CA ALA A 263 -21.14 -23.44 10.26
C ALA A 263 -21.45 -24.58 11.25
N HIS A 264 -20.45 -25.44 11.53
CA HIS A 264 -20.62 -26.55 12.48
C HIS A 264 -20.92 -26.06 13.89
N TRP A 265 -20.17 -25.04 14.36
CA TRP A 265 -20.40 -24.44 15.68
C TRP A 265 -21.78 -23.79 15.78
N LEU A 266 -22.20 -23.02 14.77
CA LEU A 266 -23.53 -22.39 14.72
C LEU A 266 -24.67 -23.40 14.71
N LEU A 267 -24.49 -24.55 14.02
CA LEU A 267 -25.45 -25.64 14.04
C LEU A 267 -25.60 -26.25 15.44
N LYS A 268 -24.47 -26.47 16.15
CA LYS A 268 -24.48 -26.94 17.56
C LYS A 268 -25.24 -25.97 18.48
N GLN A 269 -25.13 -24.67 18.21
CA GLN A 269 -25.84 -23.61 18.94
C GLN A 269 -27.31 -23.41 18.46
N LYS A 270 -27.79 -24.27 17.57
CA LYS A 270 -29.14 -24.18 16.95
C LYS A 270 -29.40 -22.87 16.21
N ARG A 271 -28.35 -22.14 15.80
CA ARG A 271 -28.40 -20.86 15.05
C ARG A 271 -28.46 -21.16 13.54
N LEU A 272 -29.62 -21.62 13.03
CA LEU A 272 -29.76 -22.18 11.68
C LEU A 272 -29.50 -21.16 10.56
N VAL A 273 -30.03 -19.92 10.66
CA VAL A 273 -29.84 -18.90 9.62
C VAL A 273 -28.38 -18.46 9.48
N PRO A 274 -27.65 -18.12 10.56
CA PRO A 274 -26.23 -17.86 10.47
C PRO A 274 -25.42 -19.06 9.96
N ALA A 275 -25.77 -20.29 10.36
CA ALA A 275 -25.10 -21.51 9.88
C ALA A 275 -25.30 -21.69 8.36
N ALA A 276 -26.49 -21.48 7.84
CA ALA A 276 -26.78 -21.51 6.41
C ALA A 276 -25.98 -20.45 5.65
N ARG A 277 -25.86 -19.24 6.18
CA ARG A 277 -25.00 -18.17 5.59
C ARG A 277 -23.52 -18.57 5.55
N ALA A 278 -23.01 -19.20 6.60
CA ALA A 278 -21.64 -19.71 6.62
C ALA A 278 -21.44 -20.82 5.57
N MET A 279 -22.40 -21.75 5.42
CA MET A 279 -22.36 -22.78 4.37
C MET A 279 -22.45 -22.18 2.96
N LEU A 280 -23.36 -21.25 2.71
CA LEU A 280 -23.45 -20.56 1.41
C LEU A 280 -22.17 -19.78 1.09
N GLY A 281 -21.49 -19.25 2.10
CA GLY A 281 -20.19 -18.57 1.93
C GLY A 281 -19.10 -19.48 1.34
N MET A 282 -19.19 -20.81 1.50
CA MET A 282 -18.25 -21.76 0.87
C MET A 282 -18.31 -21.70 -0.65
N ALA A 283 -19.45 -21.35 -1.24
CA ALA A 283 -19.60 -21.19 -2.68
C ALA A 283 -18.77 -20.02 -3.26
N SER A 284 -18.26 -19.14 -2.41
CA SER A 284 -17.31 -18.09 -2.82
C SER A 284 -15.93 -18.63 -3.22
N TYR A 285 -15.67 -19.93 -2.98
CA TYR A 285 -14.40 -20.61 -3.26
C TYR A 285 -14.67 -21.88 -4.08
N PRO A 286 -15.23 -21.79 -5.30
CA PRO A 286 -15.83 -22.93 -6.01
C PRO A 286 -14.81 -24.01 -6.38
N ASP A 287 -13.62 -23.65 -6.77
CA ASP A 287 -12.52 -24.57 -7.08
C ASP A 287 -12.05 -25.37 -5.86
N ARG A 288 -12.05 -24.75 -4.68
CA ARG A 288 -11.67 -25.39 -3.41
C ARG A 288 -12.84 -26.21 -2.83
N LEU A 289 -14.07 -25.72 -2.96
CA LEU A 289 -15.27 -26.46 -2.56
C LEU A 289 -15.41 -27.75 -3.36
N ILE A 290 -15.24 -27.71 -4.68
CA ILE A 290 -15.25 -28.89 -5.53
C ILE A 290 -14.13 -29.87 -5.11
N ALA A 291 -12.90 -29.40 -4.92
CA ALA A 291 -11.79 -30.24 -4.48
C ALA A 291 -12.06 -30.92 -3.11
N TYR A 292 -12.68 -30.20 -2.18
CA TYR A 292 -13.08 -30.73 -0.89
C TYR A 292 -14.19 -31.79 -1.01
N LEU A 293 -15.25 -31.51 -1.77
CA LEU A 293 -16.37 -32.46 -1.96
C LEU A 293 -15.89 -33.75 -2.65
N VAL A 294 -15.06 -33.64 -3.69
CA VAL A 294 -14.43 -34.80 -4.34
C VAL A 294 -13.56 -35.57 -3.35
N GLY A 295 -12.80 -34.88 -2.47
CA GLY A 295 -12.03 -35.53 -1.41
C GLY A 295 -12.93 -36.34 -0.47
N LYS A 296 -14.06 -35.76 -0.02
CA LYS A 296 -15.01 -36.41 0.88
C LYS A 296 -15.74 -37.62 0.24
N VAL A 297 -16.04 -37.54 -1.05
CA VAL A 297 -16.58 -38.70 -1.80
C VAL A 297 -15.56 -39.82 -1.84
N LEU A 298 -14.28 -39.54 -2.07
CA LEU A 298 -13.21 -40.54 -2.10
C LEU A 298 -12.93 -41.22 -0.76
N GLU A 299 -13.24 -40.55 0.36
CA GLU A 299 -13.09 -41.10 1.72
C GLU A 299 -14.21 -42.11 2.08
N ARG A 300 -15.29 -42.23 1.30
CA ARG A 300 -16.39 -43.13 1.62
C ARG A 300 -16.03 -44.60 1.44
N PRO A 301 -16.23 -45.45 2.46
CA PRO A 301 -15.79 -46.88 2.44
C PRO A 301 -16.54 -47.73 1.40
N TRP A 302 -17.76 -47.34 1.00
CA TRP A 302 -18.56 -48.09 0.03
C TRP A 302 -18.16 -47.89 -1.44
N LEU A 303 -17.24 -46.94 -1.73
CA LEU A 303 -16.70 -46.78 -3.07
C LEU A 303 -15.64 -47.85 -3.35
N GLY A 304 -15.89 -48.70 -4.34
CA GLY A 304 -14.94 -49.72 -4.80
C GLY A 304 -13.65 -49.12 -5.37
N PRO A 305 -12.57 -49.92 -5.42
CA PRO A 305 -11.26 -49.42 -5.90
C PRO A 305 -11.29 -48.81 -7.29
N ALA A 306 -12.07 -49.39 -8.22
CA ALA A 306 -12.22 -48.91 -9.59
C ALA A 306 -12.91 -47.51 -9.65
N THR A 307 -13.95 -47.32 -8.84
CA THR A 307 -14.64 -46.02 -8.78
C THR A 307 -13.78 -44.95 -8.12
N ARG A 308 -12.99 -45.29 -7.10
CA ARG A 308 -11.98 -44.40 -6.50
C ARG A 308 -10.90 -44.00 -7.51
N SER A 309 -10.47 -44.94 -8.37
CA SER A 309 -9.50 -44.67 -9.43
C SER A 309 -10.08 -43.76 -10.50
N ALA A 310 -11.34 -43.97 -10.93
CA ALA A 310 -12.03 -43.12 -11.89
C ALA A 310 -12.20 -41.66 -11.37
N VAL A 311 -12.61 -41.51 -10.09
CA VAL A 311 -12.77 -40.17 -9.46
C VAL A 311 -11.38 -39.50 -9.24
N ARG A 312 -10.29 -40.26 -8.97
CA ARG A 312 -8.93 -39.72 -8.98
C ARG A 312 -8.49 -39.32 -10.37
N GLY A 313 -8.89 -40.05 -11.41
CA GLY A 313 -8.70 -39.66 -12.81
C GLY A 313 -9.41 -38.34 -13.17
N CYS A 314 -10.61 -38.10 -12.62
CA CYS A 314 -11.30 -36.81 -12.76
C CYS A 314 -10.58 -35.63 -12.12
N LYS A 315 -9.76 -35.86 -11.06
CA LYS A 315 -8.80 -34.84 -10.57
C LYS A 315 -7.77 -34.43 -11.64
N GLY A 316 -7.38 -35.39 -12.52
CA GLY A 316 -6.50 -35.15 -13.67
C GLY A 316 -7.23 -34.48 -14.86
N VAL A 317 -8.49 -34.83 -15.10
CA VAL A 317 -9.32 -34.27 -16.17
C VAL A 317 -9.73 -32.82 -15.87
N GLY A 318 -10.06 -32.50 -14.62
CA GLY A 318 -10.23 -31.10 -14.19
C GLY A 318 -8.96 -30.26 -14.40
N ARG A 319 -7.77 -30.86 -14.19
CA ARG A 319 -6.49 -30.25 -14.54
C ARG A 319 -6.28 -30.15 -16.07
N ARG A 320 -6.69 -31.16 -16.87
CA ARG A 320 -6.53 -31.17 -18.32
C ARG A 320 -7.56 -30.29 -19.05
N LEU A 321 -8.79 -30.19 -18.58
CA LEU A 321 -9.80 -29.30 -19.18
C LEU A 321 -9.48 -27.81 -19.01
N VAL A 322 -8.73 -27.44 -17.98
CA VAL A 322 -8.18 -26.08 -17.82
C VAL A 322 -6.94 -25.87 -18.69
N PHE A 323 -6.14 -26.94 -19.00
CA PHE A 323 -4.91 -26.84 -19.80
C PHE A 323 -5.13 -27.14 -21.30
N ALA A 324 -6.09 -27.97 -21.69
CA ALA A 324 -6.30 -28.38 -23.08
C ALA A 324 -6.93 -27.30 -23.98
N ARG A 325 -7.30 -26.13 -23.45
CA ARG A 325 -7.73 -24.97 -24.25
C ARG A 325 -6.62 -23.97 -24.60
N HIS A 326 -5.35 -24.30 -24.33
CA HIS A 326 -4.21 -23.41 -24.62
C HIS A 326 -3.24 -23.96 -25.69
N GLN A 327 -3.66 -24.96 -26.48
CA GLN A 327 -2.96 -25.34 -27.70
C GLN A 327 -3.89 -25.19 -28.91
N GLY A 328 -4.15 -23.92 -29.27
CA GLY A 328 -4.69 -23.58 -30.58
C GLY A 328 -3.52 -23.42 -31.55
N ASN A 329 -3.44 -24.30 -32.55
CA ASN A 329 -2.58 -24.17 -33.72
C ASN A 329 -2.81 -22.80 -34.36
N GLY A 330 -1.79 -21.96 -34.37
CA GLY A 330 -1.74 -20.72 -35.15
C GLY A 330 -0.39 -20.59 -35.81
N ALA A 331 -0.36 -20.65 -37.10
CA ALA A 331 0.79 -20.40 -37.97
C ALA A 331 1.40 -19.02 -37.67
N GLY A 332 2.75 -18.95 -37.65
CA GLY A 332 3.53 -17.81 -37.19
C GLY A 332 3.39 -16.55 -38.04
N GLY A 333 2.63 -15.60 -37.53
CA GLY A 333 2.81 -14.17 -37.80
C GLY A 333 3.35 -13.47 -36.54
N PRO A 334 3.94 -12.27 -36.63
CA PRO A 334 4.38 -11.54 -35.45
C PRO A 334 3.18 -11.35 -34.52
N ARG A 335 3.30 -11.82 -33.24
CA ARG A 335 2.25 -11.65 -32.25
C ARG A 335 2.14 -10.17 -31.89
N VAL A 336 0.96 -9.58 -32.12
CA VAL A 336 0.64 -8.20 -31.75
C VAL A 336 -0.05 -8.21 -30.39
N THR A 337 0.50 -7.48 -29.41
CA THR A 337 -0.11 -7.30 -28.09
C THR A 337 -1.14 -6.18 -28.15
N HIS A 338 -2.37 -6.43 -27.74
CA HIS A 338 -3.46 -5.46 -27.73
C HIS A 338 -3.58 -4.78 -26.37
N VAL A 339 -3.30 -3.47 -26.29
CA VAL A 339 -3.38 -2.68 -25.07
C VAL A 339 -4.62 -1.78 -25.10
N TRP A 340 -5.52 -1.96 -24.15
CA TRP A 340 -6.74 -1.17 -24.00
C TRP A 340 -6.62 -0.19 -22.84
N ILE A 341 -6.75 1.09 -23.11
CA ILE A 341 -6.63 2.17 -22.13
C ILE A 341 -8.01 2.78 -21.89
N ASP A 342 -8.47 2.81 -20.64
CA ASP A 342 -9.69 3.51 -20.26
C ASP A 342 -9.40 5.02 -20.13
N GLY A 343 -9.63 5.74 -21.21
CA GLY A 343 -9.50 7.18 -21.29
C GLY A 343 -10.79 7.95 -21.01
N THR A 344 -11.83 7.32 -20.46
CA THR A 344 -13.14 7.96 -20.24
C THR A 344 -13.08 9.14 -19.27
N ALA A 345 -12.13 9.14 -18.34
CA ALA A 345 -11.91 10.22 -17.38
C ALA A 345 -11.11 11.41 -17.94
N LEU A 346 -10.53 11.28 -19.13
CA LEU A 346 -9.59 12.27 -19.68
C LEU A 346 -10.27 13.56 -20.16
N ALA A 347 -11.58 13.57 -20.36
CA ALA A 347 -12.32 14.75 -20.78
C ALA A 347 -12.41 15.87 -19.73
N ALA A 348 -12.13 15.58 -18.47
CA ALA A 348 -12.43 16.47 -17.35
C ALA A 348 -11.20 17.17 -16.74
N SER A 349 -9.96 16.85 -17.12
CA SER A 349 -8.80 17.43 -16.46
C SER A 349 -7.60 17.64 -17.39
N GLN A 350 -7.05 18.84 -17.40
CA GLN A 350 -5.72 19.14 -17.93
C GLN A 350 -4.63 18.93 -16.87
N THR A 351 -4.78 17.94 -16.02
CA THR A 351 -3.90 17.64 -14.89
C THR A 351 -2.70 16.78 -15.31
N GLY A 352 -1.72 16.62 -14.40
CA GLY A 352 -0.58 15.72 -14.59
C GLY A 352 -0.96 14.28 -14.95
N TYR A 353 -2.16 13.85 -14.55
CA TYR A 353 -2.73 12.54 -14.92
C TYR A 353 -3.03 12.44 -16.43
N PHE A 354 -3.56 13.48 -17.04
CA PHE A 354 -3.79 13.53 -18.47
C PHE A 354 -2.47 13.41 -19.25
N ASN A 355 -1.45 14.16 -18.85
CA ASN A 355 -0.13 14.12 -19.47
C ASN A 355 0.50 12.74 -19.38
N LEU A 356 0.39 12.05 -18.22
CA LEU A 356 0.84 10.66 -18.05
C LEU A 356 0.23 9.73 -19.09
N VAL A 357 -1.10 9.81 -19.28
CA VAL A 357 -1.81 8.93 -20.22
C VAL A 357 -1.42 9.24 -21.66
N VAL A 358 -1.28 10.52 -22.00
CA VAL A 358 -0.81 10.94 -23.35
C VAL A 358 0.57 10.34 -23.64
N GLU A 359 1.51 10.45 -22.71
CA GLU A 359 2.87 9.93 -22.89
C GLU A 359 2.90 8.38 -22.87
N LEU A 360 2.06 7.74 -22.06
CA LEU A 360 1.86 6.28 -22.13
C LEU A 360 1.39 5.86 -23.52
N ILE A 361 0.35 6.49 -24.03
CA ILE A 361 -0.20 6.20 -25.36
C ILE A 361 0.88 6.41 -26.43
N ARG A 362 1.61 7.53 -26.38
CA ARG A 362 2.67 7.86 -27.35
C ARG A 362 3.78 6.82 -27.33
N THR A 363 4.21 6.39 -26.14
CA THR A 363 5.26 5.37 -25.96
C THR A 363 4.82 4.01 -26.50
N LEU A 364 3.59 3.58 -26.18
CA LEU A 364 3.06 2.30 -26.64
C LEU A 364 2.78 2.29 -28.14
N ALA A 365 2.29 3.39 -28.72
CA ALA A 365 1.99 3.51 -30.13
C ALA A 365 3.26 3.59 -31.03
N ALA A 366 4.40 3.90 -30.44
CA ALA A 366 5.69 3.87 -31.14
C ALA A 366 6.23 2.44 -31.38
N ASP A 367 5.69 1.43 -30.70
CA ASP A 367 6.10 0.02 -30.85
C ASP A 367 5.14 -0.71 -31.80
N ALA A 368 5.64 -1.12 -32.97
CA ALA A 368 4.85 -1.80 -33.99
C ALA A 368 4.32 -3.19 -33.56
N SER A 369 4.82 -3.76 -32.48
CA SER A 369 4.30 -5.00 -31.88
C SER A 369 3.11 -4.78 -30.94
N ILE A 370 2.69 -3.52 -30.74
CA ILE A 370 1.61 -3.13 -29.84
C ILE A 370 0.49 -2.42 -30.61
N ALA A 371 -0.73 -2.94 -30.51
CA ALA A 371 -1.93 -2.26 -30.99
C ALA A 371 -2.60 -1.55 -29.82
N VAL A 372 -2.68 -0.21 -29.87
CA VAL A 372 -3.23 0.60 -28.79
C VAL A 372 -4.69 0.95 -29.09
N HIS A 373 -5.56 0.59 -28.16
CA HIS A 373 -6.99 0.86 -28.20
C HIS A 373 -7.37 1.83 -27.07
N VAL A 374 -7.99 2.96 -27.39
CA VAL A 374 -8.37 3.96 -26.40
C VAL A 374 -9.88 4.09 -26.34
N MET A 375 -10.44 3.92 -25.15
CA MET A 375 -11.83 4.26 -24.90
C MET A 375 -11.92 5.72 -24.45
N ALA A 376 -12.66 6.52 -25.19
CA ALA A 376 -12.81 7.93 -24.86
C ALA A 376 -14.23 8.45 -25.14
N THR A 377 -14.64 9.50 -24.43
CA THR A 377 -15.77 10.34 -24.82
C THR A 377 -15.39 11.16 -26.07
N ALA A 378 -16.36 11.74 -26.76
CA ALA A 378 -16.08 12.61 -27.92
C ALA A 378 -15.13 13.78 -27.53
N ALA A 379 -15.35 14.40 -26.36
CA ALA A 379 -14.50 15.47 -25.85
C ALA A 379 -13.09 14.96 -25.48
N GLY A 380 -13.00 13.80 -24.83
CA GLY A 380 -11.71 13.17 -24.47
C GLY A 380 -10.91 12.74 -25.70
N ARG A 381 -11.58 12.24 -26.75
CA ARG A 381 -10.96 11.93 -28.03
C ARG A 381 -10.36 13.19 -28.66
N GLY A 382 -11.13 14.27 -28.78
CA GLY A 382 -10.62 15.52 -29.35
C GLY A 382 -9.41 16.09 -28.61
N ALA A 383 -9.44 16.04 -27.27
CA ALA A 383 -8.32 16.46 -26.43
C ALA A 383 -7.06 15.58 -26.63
N LEU A 384 -7.24 14.26 -26.80
CA LEU A 384 -6.14 13.33 -27.09
C LEU A 384 -5.56 13.54 -28.48
N GLU A 385 -6.41 13.68 -29.51
CA GLU A 385 -6.00 13.92 -30.91
C GLU A 385 -5.21 15.23 -31.04
N GLN A 386 -5.66 16.30 -30.36
CA GLN A 386 -4.94 17.58 -30.32
C GLN A 386 -3.54 17.44 -29.69
N ARG A 387 -3.40 16.64 -28.63
CA ARG A 387 -2.14 16.48 -27.91
C ARG A 387 -1.18 15.48 -28.57
N LEU A 388 -1.69 14.46 -29.25
CA LEU A 388 -0.89 13.42 -29.92
C LEU A 388 -0.45 13.85 -31.32
N GLY A 389 -1.16 14.80 -31.95
CA GLY A 389 -0.86 15.25 -33.33
C GLY A 389 -0.92 14.09 -34.32
N GLY A 390 0.02 14.01 -35.25
CA GLY A 390 0.09 12.95 -36.27
C GLY A 390 0.19 11.51 -35.72
N GLY A 391 0.57 11.32 -34.46
CA GLY A 391 0.60 10.03 -33.79
C GLY A 391 -0.77 9.41 -33.49
N ALA A 392 -1.86 10.20 -33.60
CA ALA A 392 -3.21 9.73 -33.34
C ALA A 392 -3.72 8.73 -34.42
N SER A 393 -3.12 8.72 -35.62
CA SER A 393 -3.46 7.80 -36.72
C SER A 393 -3.13 6.33 -36.44
N ALA A 394 -2.21 6.07 -35.52
CA ALA A 394 -1.85 4.71 -35.09
C ALA A 394 -2.79 4.13 -34.00
N LEU A 395 -3.80 4.87 -33.57
CA LEU A 395 -4.69 4.50 -32.48
C LEU A 395 -6.05 4.03 -32.98
N THR A 396 -6.62 3.05 -32.29
CA THR A 396 -8.01 2.66 -32.48
C THR A 396 -8.88 3.26 -31.36
N PHE A 397 -9.72 4.25 -31.69
CA PHE A 397 -10.63 4.85 -30.74
C PHE A 397 -11.96 4.10 -30.64
N HIS A 398 -12.41 3.86 -29.43
CA HIS A 398 -13.69 3.24 -29.12
C HIS A 398 -14.57 4.20 -28.31
N ALA A 399 -15.86 4.27 -28.66
CA ALA A 399 -16.82 5.09 -27.93
C ALA A 399 -17.02 4.59 -26.50
N ALA A 400 -16.93 5.48 -25.52
CA ALA A 400 -17.29 5.15 -24.14
C ALA A 400 -18.78 4.85 -24.02
N PRO A 401 -19.22 3.82 -23.28
CA PRO A 401 -20.63 3.54 -23.09
C PRO A 401 -21.32 4.69 -22.35
N ARG A 402 -22.49 5.12 -22.83
CA ARG A 402 -23.26 6.27 -22.29
C ARG A 402 -23.52 6.24 -20.78
N ARG A 403 -23.45 5.10 -20.12
CA ARG A 403 -23.65 4.95 -18.65
C ARG A 403 -22.43 5.27 -17.78
N ALA A 404 -21.28 5.63 -18.34
CA ALA A 404 -20.09 5.97 -17.57
C ALA A 404 -20.08 7.43 -17.06
N LEU A 405 -21.01 8.27 -17.50
CA LEU A 405 -21.00 9.71 -17.26
C LEU A 405 -21.97 10.23 -16.18
N ASP A 406 -22.93 9.40 -15.72
CA ASP A 406 -23.96 9.84 -14.77
C ASP A 406 -23.55 9.58 -13.30
N GLY A 407 -22.51 10.28 -12.85
CA GLY A 407 -22.15 10.37 -11.43
C GLY A 407 -22.88 11.48 -10.65
N SER A 408 -23.74 12.26 -11.32
CA SER A 408 -24.52 13.35 -10.71
C SER A 408 -25.99 12.94 -10.57
N GLY A 409 -26.37 12.33 -9.43
CA GLY A 409 -27.78 12.09 -9.17
C GLY A 409 -28.04 11.02 -8.12
N PHE A 410 -27.66 11.26 -6.88
CA PHE A 410 -28.29 10.56 -5.76
C PHE A 410 -28.89 11.59 -4.79
N GLY A 411 -30.11 12.03 -5.17
CA GLY A 411 -31.03 12.68 -4.26
C GLY A 411 -31.50 11.68 -3.19
N HIS A 412 -31.66 12.19 -1.98
CA HIS A 412 -32.24 11.47 -0.85
C HIS A 412 -33.61 10.87 -1.18
N ALA A 413 -33.76 9.56 -1.13
CA ALA A 413 -35.04 8.89 -0.88
C ALA A 413 -34.80 7.50 -0.30
N SER A 414 -35.47 7.25 0.78
CA SER A 414 -35.64 5.98 1.47
C SER A 414 -36.08 4.88 0.50
N GLN A 415 -35.20 3.95 0.17
CA GLN A 415 -35.55 2.79 -0.66
C GLN A 415 -35.47 1.50 0.12
N ALA A 416 -36.57 0.72 0.01
CA ALA A 416 -36.80 -0.52 0.69
C ALA A 416 -35.67 -1.55 0.52
N TRP A 417 -35.44 -2.36 1.56
CA TRP A 417 -34.40 -3.40 1.68
C TRP A 417 -34.32 -4.33 0.44
N TRP A 418 -35.42 -4.65 -0.20
CA TRP A 418 -35.52 -5.50 -1.42
C TRP A 418 -34.84 -4.87 -2.65
N ALA A 419 -34.81 -3.54 -2.77
CA ALA A 419 -34.13 -2.85 -3.85
C ALA A 419 -32.61 -2.84 -3.67
N ARG A 420 -32.09 -3.00 -2.43
CA ARG A 420 -30.65 -3.18 -2.14
C ARG A 420 -30.20 -4.61 -2.47
N ALA A 421 -31.00 -5.62 -2.12
CA ALA A 421 -30.69 -7.03 -2.43
C ALA A 421 -30.70 -7.28 -3.95
N GLY A 422 -31.71 -6.76 -4.67
CA GLY A 422 -31.79 -6.86 -6.13
C GLY A 422 -30.62 -6.15 -6.85
N ARG A 423 -30.15 -5.00 -6.34
CA ARG A 423 -28.98 -4.30 -6.90
C ARG A 423 -27.66 -5.02 -6.66
N VAL A 424 -27.49 -5.73 -5.54
CA VAL A 424 -26.31 -6.56 -5.28
C VAL A 424 -26.29 -7.78 -6.23
N VAL A 425 -27.41 -8.39 -6.49
CA VAL A 425 -27.53 -9.49 -7.47
C VAL A 425 -27.34 -8.97 -8.90
N LEU A 426 -27.95 -7.84 -9.27
CA LEU A 426 -27.77 -7.21 -10.59
C LEU A 426 -26.33 -6.73 -10.80
N ARG A 427 -25.64 -6.19 -9.75
CA ARG A 427 -24.21 -5.84 -9.82
C ARG A 427 -23.31 -7.05 -10.00
N ARG A 428 -23.68 -8.23 -9.47
CA ARG A 428 -22.96 -9.50 -9.73
C ARG A 428 -23.23 -10.04 -11.14
N LEU A 429 -24.38 -9.74 -11.72
CA LEU A 429 -24.74 -10.12 -13.09
C LEU A 429 -24.22 -9.17 -14.16
N THR A 430 -23.79 -7.95 -13.77
CA THR A 430 -23.19 -6.93 -14.66
C THR A 430 -21.67 -6.82 -14.52
N ALA A 431 -21.02 -7.76 -13.83
CA ALA A 431 -19.56 -7.93 -13.92
C ALA A 431 -19.18 -8.22 -15.40
N PRO A 432 -18.04 -7.74 -15.91
CA PRO A 432 -17.63 -7.94 -17.29
C PRO A 432 -17.57 -9.44 -17.59
N ARG A 433 -18.48 -9.93 -18.44
CA ARG A 433 -18.63 -11.35 -18.83
C ARG A 433 -18.28 -11.56 -20.30
N GLY A 434 -17.24 -10.88 -20.80
CA GLY A 434 -16.79 -11.03 -22.16
C GLY A 434 -15.40 -11.66 -22.23
N ARG A 435 -15.13 -12.46 -23.27
CA ARG A 435 -13.75 -12.72 -23.67
C ARG A 435 -13.18 -11.42 -24.25
N PRO A 436 -11.90 -11.09 -23.99
CA PRO A 436 -11.24 -10.03 -24.72
C PRO A 436 -11.26 -10.34 -26.23
N PRO A 437 -11.24 -9.31 -27.08
CA PRO A 437 -11.21 -9.48 -28.53
C PRO A 437 -10.01 -10.30 -29.01
N HIS A 438 -8.92 -10.26 -28.25
CA HIS A 438 -7.67 -10.95 -28.52
C HIS A 438 -7.14 -11.62 -27.25
N ASP A 439 -6.53 -12.81 -27.38
CA ASP A 439 -6.05 -13.60 -26.23
C ASP A 439 -4.91 -12.90 -25.46
N ASP A 440 -4.12 -12.02 -26.11
CA ASP A 440 -3.03 -11.24 -25.53
C ASP A 440 -3.46 -9.80 -25.15
N THR A 441 -4.69 -9.62 -24.68
CA THR A 441 -5.23 -8.32 -24.31
C THR A 441 -4.78 -7.88 -22.92
N ILE A 442 -4.22 -6.65 -22.83
CA ILE A 442 -3.92 -5.95 -21.59
C ILE A 442 -4.89 -4.79 -21.43
N GLU A 443 -5.56 -4.71 -20.28
CA GLU A 443 -6.38 -3.56 -19.92
C GLU A 443 -5.63 -2.64 -18.95
N VAL A 444 -5.53 -1.36 -19.26
CA VAL A 444 -4.94 -0.35 -18.40
C VAL A 444 -6.02 0.57 -17.85
N LEU A 445 -6.17 0.55 -16.53
CA LEU A 445 -7.09 1.40 -15.78
C LEU A 445 -6.32 2.59 -15.20
N VAL A 446 -6.68 3.79 -15.62
CA VAL A 446 -5.92 5.01 -15.26
C VAL A 446 -6.57 5.77 -14.11
N TRP A 447 -7.79 5.95 -14.00
CA TRP A 447 -8.58 6.62 -12.96
C TRP A 447 -10.04 6.51 -13.35
N ARG A 448 -10.93 6.28 -12.44
CA ARG A 448 -12.35 6.09 -12.70
C ARG A 448 -12.56 5.04 -13.81
N GLY A 449 -13.41 4.12 -13.65
CA GLY A 449 -13.69 3.09 -14.63
C GLY A 449 -13.64 1.70 -14.04
N ARG A 450 -13.72 0.71 -14.89
CA ARG A 450 -13.69 -0.72 -14.51
C ARG A 450 -13.11 -1.53 -15.64
N PHE A 451 -12.38 -2.57 -15.31
CA PHE A 451 -11.96 -3.57 -16.27
C PHE A 451 -13.17 -4.24 -16.92
N ARG A 452 -13.05 -4.56 -18.20
CA ARG A 452 -14.17 -5.07 -19.02
C ARG A 452 -14.20 -6.58 -19.14
N TRP A 453 -13.04 -7.22 -19.14
CA TRP A 453 -12.94 -8.62 -19.45
C TRP A 453 -12.35 -9.43 -18.30
N ASP A 454 -12.92 -10.63 -18.08
CA ASP A 454 -12.49 -11.51 -16.98
C ASP A 454 -11.14 -12.20 -17.25
N ARG A 455 -10.65 -12.20 -18.48
CA ARG A 455 -9.46 -12.94 -18.90
C ARG A 455 -8.36 -12.07 -19.48
N SER A 456 -8.53 -10.76 -19.53
CA SER A 456 -7.47 -9.82 -19.84
C SER A 456 -6.47 -9.71 -18.70
N ARG A 457 -5.24 -9.32 -19.00
CA ARG A 457 -4.31 -8.85 -17.99
C ARG A 457 -4.67 -7.41 -17.61
N ARG A 458 -4.83 -7.13 -16.32
CA ARG A 458 -5.37 -5.88 -15.80
C ARG A 458 -4.31 -5.12 -15.04
N VAL A 459 -3.96 -3.95 -15.53
CA VAL A 459 -2.99 -3.04 -14.91
C VAL A 459 -3.71 -1.79 -14.42
N ALA A 460 -3.56 -1.44 -13.15
CA ALA A 460 -4.04 -0.16 -12.61
C ALA A 460 -2.86 0.81 -12.43
N ILE A 461 -3.03 2.05 -12.86
CA ILE A 461 -2.05 3.11 -12.62
C ILE A 461 -2.45 3.87 -11.35
N VAL A 462 -1.62 3.78 -10.31
CA VAL A 462 -1.78 4.47 -9.04
C VAL A 462 -0.57 5.39 -8.87
N GLN A 463 -0.73 6.69 -9.13
CA GLN A 463 0.39 7.64 -9.06
C GLN A 463 0.92 7.80 -7.63
N ASP A 464 0.00 7.96 -6.67
CA ASP A 464 0.34 8.13 -5.26
C ASP A 464 -0.85 7.76 -4.35
N LEU A 465 -0.67 7.90 -3.06
CA LEU A 465 -1.69 7.70 -2.04
C LEU A 465 -1.97 8.97 -1.22
N THR A 466 -1.75 10.16 -1.79
CA THR A 466 -1.88 11.44 -1.06
C THR A 466 -3.23 11.58 -0.35
N THR A 467 -4.33 11.23 -1.01
CA THR A 467 -5.68 11.32 -0.41
C THR A 467 -5.88 10.38 0.77
N LYS A 468 -5.13 9.28 0.82
CA LYS A 468 -5.17 8.31 1.92
C LYS A 468 -4.23 8.67 3.07
N ILE A 469 -3.10 9.31 2.74
CA ILE A 469 -2.04 9.67 3.69
C ILE A 469 -2.33 11.03 4.35
N LEU A 470 -2.79 11.99 3.55
CA LEU A 470 -3.07 13.37 3.96
C LEU A 470 -4.48 13.79 3.52
N PRO A 471 -5.53 13.10 3.98
CA PRO A 471 -6.91 13.36 3.55
C PRO A 471 -7.36 14.80 3.86
N GLN A 472 -6.80 15.41 4.90
CA GLN A 472 -7.10 16.79 5.31
C GLN A 472 -6.63 17.85 4.28
N LEU A 473 -5.76 17.50 3.35
CA LEU A 473 -5.29 18.39 2.27
C LEU A 473 -6.12 18.27 0.99
N HIS A 474 -7.19 17.46 1.01
CA HIS A 474 -8.06 17.20 -0.13
C HIS A 474 -9.52 17.46 0.20
N THR A 475 -10.34 17.66 -0.84
CA THR A 475 -11.77 17.72 -0.63
C THR A 475 -12.33 16.35 -0.25
N PRO A 476 -13.39 16.26 0.59
CA PRO A 476 -14.02 14.99 0.94
C PRO A 476 -14.48 14.17 -0.26
N ALA A 477 -14.89 14.85 -1.35
CA ALA A 477 -15.30 14.21 -2.60
C ALA A 477 -14.12 13.50 -3.28
N ASN A 478 -12.94 14.15 -3.34
CA ASN A 478 -11.72 13.56 -3.91
C ASN A 478 -11.25 12.36 -3.09
N VAL A 479 -11.24 12.46 -1.76
CA VAL A 479 -10.90 11.35 -0.86
C VAL A 479 -11.81 10.15 -1.11
N ALA A 480 -13.13 10.35 -1.05
CA ALA A 480 -14.10 9.26 -1.24
C ALA A 480 -14.03 8.63 -2.64
N GLU A 481 -13.71 9.40 -3.65
CA GLU A 481 -13.58 8.89 -5.02
C GLU A 481 -12.32 8.07 -5.19
N PHE A 482 -11.19 8.56 -4.69
CA PHE A 482 -9.92 7.88 -4.80
C PHE A 482 -9.90 6.58 -3.97
N ASP A 483 -10.50 6.57 -2.78
CA ASP A 483 -10.68 5.36 -1.98
C ASP A 483 -11.48 4.29 -2.72
N ARG A 484 -12.53 4.68 -3.46
CA ARG A 484 -13.29 3.75 -4.31
C ARG A 484 -12.44 3.17 -5.44
N PHE A 485 -11.61 3.99 -6.07
CA PHE A 485 -10.68 3.56 -7.12
C PHE A 485 -9.62 2.61 -6.55
N LEU A 486 -8.97 2.99 -5.45
CA LEU A 486 -7.96 2.14 -4.78
C LEU A 486 -8.53 0.80 -4.36
N ALA A 487 -9.70 0.77 -3.72
CA ALA A 487 -10.37 -0.47 -3.32
C ALA A 487 -10.76 -1.33 -4.53
N TYR A 488 -11.05 -0.72 -5.68
CA TYR A 488 -11.31 -1.44 -6.91
C TYR A 488 -10.02 -1.99 -7.55
N ALA A 489 -8.97 -1.17 -7.63
CA ALA A 489 -7.65 -1.58 -8.15
C ALA A 489 -7.05 -2.71 -7.31
N GLU A 490 -7.04 -2.57 -5.99
CA GLU A 490 -6.58 -3.59 -5.04
C GLU A 490 -7.29 -4.94 -5.25
N ARG A 491 -8.57 -4.92 -5.59
CA ARG A 491 -9.39 -6.13 -5.74
C ARG A 491 -9.30 -6.78 -7.11
N HIS A 492 -9.05 -6.01 -8.16
CA HIS A 492 -9.25 -6.46 -9.53
C HIS A 492 -8.02 -6.33 -10.44
N ALA A 493 -7.02 -5.51 -10.08
CA ALA A 493 -5.81 -5.41 -10.88
C ALA A 493 -4.89 -6.63 -10.68
N ASP A 494 -4.27 -7.09 -11.75
CA ASP A 494 -3.23 -8.13 -11.73
C ASP A 494 -1.85 -7.53 -11.45
N ALA A 495 -1.67 -6.24 -11.79
CA ALA A 495 -0.48 -5.45 -11.49
C ALA A 495 -0.85 -3.99 -11.24
N ILE A 496 -0.03 -3.29 -10.49
CA ILE A 496 -0.11 -1.85 -10.28
C ILE A 496 1.14 -1.19 -10.85
N ALA A 497 0.94 -0.15 -11.65
CA ALA A 497 2.00 0.75 -12.07
C ALA A 497 1.98 1.99 -11.19
N THR A 498 3.12 2.41 -10.70
CA THR A 498 3.29 3.66 -9.97
C THR A 498 4.47 4.45 -10.50
N VAL A 499 4.70 5.66 -10.01
CA VAL A 499 5.59 6.62 -10.66
C VAL A 499 6.91 6.87 -9.92
N SER A 500 7.05 6.37 -8.69
CA SER A 500 8.27 6.50 -7.88
C SER A 500 8.44 5.33 -6.92
N GLU A 501 9.66 5.09 -6.43
CA GLU A 501 9.91 4.11 -5.38
C GLU A 501 9.26 4.54 -4.06
N HIS A 502 9.13 5.85 -3.81
CA HIS A 502 8.37 6.35 -2.68
C HIS A 502 6.89 5.92 -2.75
N SER A 503 6.22 6.19 -3.88
CA SER A 503 4.83 5.78 -4.09
C SER A 503 4.68 4.25 -4.08
N ARG A 504 5.68 3.51 -4.58
CA ARG A 504 5.69 2.05 -4.51
C ARG A 504 5.69 1.56 -3.07
N ARG A 505 6.55 2.13 -2.22
CA ARG A 505 6.58 1.79 -0.78
C ARG A 505 5.24 2.08 -0.12
N ASP A 506 4.66 3.26 -0.32
CA ASP A 506 3.35 3.61 0.23
C ASP A 506 2.25 2.63 -0.22
N ILE A 507 2.22 2.27 -1.52
CA ILE A 507 1.25 1.32 -2.08
C ILE A 507 1.42 -0.05 -1.43
N VAL A 508 2.64 -0.55 -1.35
CA VAL A 508 2.94 -1.85 -0.75
C VAL A 508 2.61 -1.88 0.74
N GLU A 509 2.88 -0.78 1.46
CA GLU A 509 2.60 -0.68 2.89
C GLU A 509 1.11 -0.53 3.22
N ARG A 510 0.35 0.20 2.40
CA ARG A 510 -1.00 0.64 2.72
C ARG A 510 -2.11 -0.08 1.97
N LEU A 511 -1.81 -0.68 0.81
CA LEU A 511 -2.75 -1.51 0.07
C LEU A 511 -2.40 -2.98 0.24
N ARG A 512 -3.42 -3.84 0.11
CA ARG A 512 -3.26 -5.31 0.22
C ARG A 512 -2.82 -5.90 -1.12
N VAL A 513 -1.66 -5.48 -1.61
CA VAL A 513 -1.09 -5.91 -2.89
C VAL A 513 0.25 -6.59 -2.69
N PHE A 514 0.64 -7.46 -3.62
CA PHE A 514 1.96 -8.08 -3.59
C PHE A 514 3.04 -7.09 -3.99
N PRO A 515 4.18 -7.01 -3.28
CA PRO A 515 5.30 -6.14 -3.66
C PRO A 515 5.74 -6.31 -5.12
N ASP A 516 5.81 -7.57 -5.61
CA ASP A 516 6.20 -7.90 -6.99
C ASP A 516 5.13 -7.56 -8.03
N SER A 517 3.90 -7.26 -7.60
CA SER A 517 2.84 -6.78 -8.49
C SER A 517 2.85 -5.26 -8.68
N VAL A 518 3.74 -4.55 -7.98
CA VAL A 518 3.85 -3.08 -8.06
C VAL A 518 5.16 -2.72 -8.76
N SER A 519 5.04 -2.18 -9.96
CA SER A 519 6.19 -1.73 -10.76
C SER A 519 6.28 -0.22 -10.79
N VAL A 520 7.51 0.31 -10.70
CA VAL A 520 7.76 1.75 -10.83
C VAL A 520 8.07 2.08 -12.29
N ILE A 521 7.36 3.07 -12.81
CA ILE A 521 7.58 3.62 -14.13
C ILE A 521 7.68 5.14 -13.96
N PRO A 522 8.89 5.69 -13.97
CA PRO A 522 9.09 7.12 -13.83
C PRO A 522 8.31 7.89 -14.90
N MET A 523 7.80 9.06 -14.50
CA MET A 523 7.00 9.91 -15.38
C MET A 523 7.83 10.42 -16.54
N PRO A 524 7.37 10.25 -17.79
CA PRO A 524 7.98 10.91 -18.93
C PRO A 524 7.69 12.42 -18.90
N VAL A 525 8.57 13.19 -19.50
CA VAL A 525 8.43 14.65 -19.68
C VAL A 525 8.27 14.95 -21.15
N HIS A 526 7.39 15.90 -21.47
CA HIS A 526 7.15 16.30 -22.84
C HIS A 526 8.45 16.78 -23.51
N PRO A 527 8.75 16.41 -24.79
CA PRO A 527 9.98 16.77 -25.50
C PRO A 527 10.35 18.26 -25.48
N ARG A 528 9.35 19.14 -25.40
CA ARG A 528 9.57 20.61 -25.30
C ARG A 528 10.45 21.06 -24.15
N TYR A 529 10.50 20.29 -23.04
CA TYR A 529 11.36 20.60 -21.89
C TYR A 529 12.79 20.08 -22.09
N ARG A 530 12.96 19.05 -22.91
CA ARG A 530 14.30 18.48 -23.20
C ARG A 530 15.09 19.31 -24.22
N ALA A 531 14.37 19.88 -25.20
CA ALA A 531 14.90 20.78 -26.22
C ALA A 531 14.01 22.02 -26.30
N PRO A 532 14.07 22.93 -25.32
CA PRO A 532 13.15 24.06 -25.25
C PRO A 532 13.46 25.12 -26.32
N SER A 533 12.40 25.65 -26.94
CA SER A 533 12.46 26.92 -27.65
C SER A 533 12.28 28.04 -26.64
N LEU A 534 13.37 28.71 -26.26
CA LEU A 534 13.37 29.70 -25.19
C LEU A 534 13.01 31.10 -25.73
N SER A 535 12.12 31.80 -25.04
CA SER A 535 11.67 33.15 -25.38
C SER A 535 11.56 34.03 -24.13
N SER A 536 12.40 35.04 -24.03
CA SER A 536 12.28 36.07 -23.00
C SER A 536 10.98 36.91 -23.18
N ALA A 537 10.47 37.01 -24.40
CA ALA A 537 9.19 37.67 -24.66
C ALA A 537 8.00 36.91 -24.03
N ALA A 538 8.06 35.55 -23.95
CA ALA A 538 7.05 34.76 -23.25
C ALA A 538 7.05 35.05 -21.74
N VAL A 539 8.21 35.26 -21.14
CA VAL A 539 8.34 35.63 -19.71
C VAL A 539 7.78 37.06 -19.49
N ALA A 540 8.14 38.01 -20.36
CA ALA A 540 7.62 39.38 -20.29
C ALA A 540 6.08 39.43 -20.48
N ALA A 541 5.54 38.59 -21.35
CA ALA A 541 4.07 38.46 -21.56
C ALA A 541 3.34 37.99 -20.30
N CYS A 542 4.02 37.27 -19.42
CA CYS A 542 3.51 36.89 -18.08
C CYS A 542 3.62 38.02 -17.04
N GLY A 543 4.09 39.25 -17.45
CA GLY A 543 4.26 40.39 -16.55
C GLY A 543 5.50 40.28 -15.64
N LEU A 544 6.45 39.41 -15.97
CA LEU A 544 7.70 39.23 -15.24
C LEU A 544 8.83 40.05 -15.91
N THR A 545 9.08 41.23 -15.39
CA THR A 545 10.15 42.14 -15.85
C THR A 545 11.34 42.22 -14.88
N GLN A 546 11.21 41.59 -13.71
CA GLN A 546 12.22 41.52 -12.66
C GLN A 546 12.71 40.08 -12.50
N PRO A 547 13.88 39.85 -11.88
CA PRO A 547 14.29 38.53 -11.46
C PRO A 547 13.22 37.86 -10.59
N TYR A 548 13.03 36.55 -10.72
CA TYR A 548 11.94 35.86 -10.02
C TYR A 548 12.31 34.46 -9.53
N LEU A 549 11.74 34.12 -8.39
CA LEU A 549 11.59 32.74 -7.92
C LEU A 549 10.28 32.20 -8.46
N LEU A 550 10.25 30.94 -8.88
CA LEU A 550 9.08 30.36 -9.53
C LEU A 550 8.54 29.13 -8.78
N CYS A 551 7.23 29.14 -8.51
CA CYS A 551 6.49 27.94 -8.13
C CYS A 551 5.49 27.58 -9.23
N VAL A 552 5.42 26.29 -9.61
CA VAL A 552 4.48 25.81 -10.63
C VAL A 552 3.54 24.73 -10.07
N GLY A 553 2.25 24.94 -10.24
CA GLY A 553 1.19 24.00 -9.86
C GLY A 553 -0.09 24.69 -9.40
N CYS A 554 -1.20 23.93 -9.29
CA CYS A 554 -2.45 24.43 -8.75
C CYS A 554 -2.28 25.00 -7.34
N ILE A 555 -3.05 26.04 -7.01
CA ILE A 555 -3.07 26.61 -5.67
C ILE A 555 -3.90 25.70 -4.76
N GLU A 556 -3.21 24.77 -4.13
CA GLU A 556 -3.80 23.75 -3.24
C GLU A 556 -2.93 23.58 -1.98
N PRO A 557 -3.51 23.18 -0.83
CA PRO A 557 -2.78 23.09 0.44
C PRO A 557 -1.55 22.19 0.37
N ARG A 558 -1.60 21.10 -0.41
CA ARG A 558 -0.52 20.15 -0.61
C ARG A 558 0.76 20.78 -1.21
N LYS A 559 0.59 21.79 -2.08
CA LYS A 559 1.70 22.52 -2.71
C LYS A 559 2.47 23.44 -1.75
N ASN A 560 1.92 23.67 -0.56
CA ASN A 560 2.59 24.37 0.53
C ASN A 560 2.98 25.83 0.23
N LEU A 561 2.25 26.46 -0.69
CA LEU A 561 2.59 27.81 -1.16
C LEU A 561 2.55 28.86 -0.04
N ARG A 562 1.70 28.66 0.98
CA ARG A 562 1.67 29.56 2.16
C ARG A 562 3.00 29.63 2.89
N ARG A 563 3.70 28.47 3.05
CA ARG A 563 5.04 28.46 3.67
C ARG A 563 6.09 29.06 2.75
N VAL A 564 5.99 28.84 1.43
CA VAL A 564 6.89 29.46 0.47
C VAL A 564 6.77 30.97 0.50
N VAL A 565 5.55 31.52 0.56
CA VAL A 565 5.32 32.99 0.70
C VAL A 565 5.93 33.50 2.00
N ARG A 566 5.72 32.82 3.13
CA ARG A 566 6.34 33.18 4.42
C ARG A 566 7.86 33.10 4.38
N ALA A 567 8.41 32.05 3.75
CA ALA A 567 9.85 31.90 3.57
C ALA A 567 10.43 33.02 2.70
N PHE A 568 9.73 33.41 1.63
CA PHE A 568 10.10 34.55 0.81
C PHE A 568 10.03 35.86 1.59
N ASP A 569 9.03 36.04 2.45
CA ASP A 569 8.91 37.23 3.34
C ASP A 569 10.11 37.37 4.28
N LEU A 570 10.71 36.29 4.73
CA LEU A 570 11.91 36.31 5.57
C LEU A 570 13.17 36.81 4.82
N ILE A 571 13.30 36.50 3.52
CA ILE A 571 14.50 36.78 2.73
C ILE A 571 14.36 37.95 1.74
N LYS A 572 13.16 38.46 1.52
CA LYS A 572 12.91 39.45 0.44
C LYS A 572 13.76 40.72 0.49
N ASP A 573 14.21 41.08 1.69
CA ASP A 573 15.01 42.28 1.95
C ASP A 573 16.52 41.98 2.07
N GLU A 574 16.94 40.72 1.94
CA GLU A 574 18.34 40.33 1.81
C GLU A 574 18.89 40.73 0.44
N ASP A 575 20.15 41.15 0.36
CA ASP A 575 20.80 41.68 -0.84
C ASP A 575 20.60 40.76 -2.07
N ALA A 576 20.76 39.46 -1.88
CA ALA A 576 20.58 38.47 -2.96
C ALA A 576 19.15 38.35 -3.46
N ALA A 577 18.13 38.71 -2.67
CA ALA A 577 16.72 38.60 -2.98
C ALA A 577 16.03 39.96 -3.17
N ALA A 578 16.71 41.09 -2.88
CA ALA A 578 16.13 42.44 -2.82
C ALA A 578 15.40 42.90 -4.09
N HIS A 579 15.73 42.39 -5.27
CA HIS A 579 15.09 42.71 -6.53
C HIS A 579 14.19 41.59 -7.07
N HIS A 580 14.01 40.47 -6.35
CA HIS A 580 13.23 39.35 -6.82
C HIS A 580 11.74 39.48 -6.51
N VAL A 581 10.94 38.88 -7.35
CA VAL A 581 9.51 38.62 -7.09
C VAL A 581 9.30 37.11 -6.97
N LEU A 582 8.28 36.71 -6.23
CA LEU A 582 7.83 35.32 -6.17
C LEU A 582 6.68 35.11 -7.15
N ALA A 583 6.93 34.37 -8.23
CA ALA A 583 5.94 34.06 -9.25
C ALA A 583 5.25 32.70 -8.97
N LEU A 584 3.94 32.71 -8.92
CA LEU A 584 3.10 31.53 -8.71
C LEU A 584 2.32 31.23 -9.98
N ALA A 585 2.74 30.19 -10.72
CA ALA A 585 2.15 29.79 -12.00
C ALA A 585 1.24 28.57 -11.80
N GLY A 586 -0.03 28.72 -12.04
CA GLY A 586 -1.03 27.67 -11.98
C GLY A 586 -2.42 28.18 -11.68
N PRO A 587 -3.46 27.41 -12.02
CA PRO A 587 -4.85 27.80 -11.76
C PRO A 587 -5.17 27.74 -10.26
N GLN A 588 -6.25 28.43 -9.87
CA GLN A 588 -6.84 28.30 -8.55
C GLN A 588 -7.29 26.84 -8.35
N GLY A 589 -6.86 26.23 -7.25
CA GLY A 589 -7.31 24.93 -6.76
C GLY A 589 -8.31 25.13 -5.61
N TRP A 590 -8.17 24.32 -4.56
CA TRP A 590 -9.11 24.32 -3.42
C TRP A 590 -8.50 24.91 -2.13
N ASP A 591 -7.46 25.73 -2.22
CA ASP A 591 -7.03 26.62 -1.13
C ASP A 591 -7.78 27.95 -1.24
N ASP A 592 -9.05 27.93 -0.87
CA ASP A 592 -10.00 29.05 -1.12
C ASP A 592 -9.59 30.34 -0.40
N ASP A 593 -8.89 30.22 0.75
CA ASP A 593 -8.44 31.36 1.55
C ASP A 593 -7.04 31.87 1.19
N PHE A 594 -6.40 31.30 0.17
CA PHE A 594 -5.03 31.67 -0.21
C PHE A 594 -4.88 33.15 -0.57
N GLY A 595 -5.85 33.70 -1.31
CA GLY A 595 -5.87 35.11 -1.67
C GLY A 595 -5.94 36.05 -0.46
N ARG A 596 -6.78 35.73 0.54
CA ARG A 596 -6.85 36.48 1.80
C ARG A 596 -5.52 36.37 2.58
N PHE A 597 -5.01 35.13 2.74
CA PHE A 597 -3.71 34.91 3.37
C PHE A 597 -2.60 35.76 2.72
N LEU A 598 -2.57 35.87 1.38
CA LEU A 598 -1.56 36.65 0.67
C LEU A 598 -1.64 38.14 1.02
N LEU A 599 -2.85 38.70 1.10
CA LEU A 599 -3.05 40.10 1.48
C LEU A 599 -2.57 40.42 2.89
N ASP A 600 -2.56 39.44 3.77
CA ASP A 600 -2.12 39.58 5.17
C ASP A 600 -0.58 39.43 5.34
N THR A 601 0.19 39.29 4.23
CA THR A 601 1.65 39.13 4.29
C THR A 601 2.38 40.36 3.79
N ASN A 602 3.55 40.68 4.38
CA ASN A 602 4.41 41.76 3.90
C ASN A 602 5.02 41.48 2.52
N ALA A 603 5.05 40.21 2.11
CA ALA A 603 5.51 39.79 0.80
C ALA A 603 4.51 40.09 -0.36
N ALA A 604 3.24 40.38 -0.05
CA ALA A 604 2.16 40.56 -1.03
C ALA A 604 2.54 41.46 -2.23
N PRO A 605 3.18 42.65 -2.04
CA PRO A 605 3.56 43.53 -3.17
C PRO A 605 4.57 42.88 -4.12
N ARG A 606 5.28 41.85 -3.69
CA ARG A 606 6.32 41.18 -4.48
C ARG A 606 5.94 39.75 -4.88
N VAL A 607 4.68 39.32 -4.66
CA VAL A 607 4.14 38.05 -5.16
C VAL A 607 3.34 38.33 -6.45
N ARG A 608 3.57 37.51 -7.47
CA ARG A 608 2.86 37.58 -8.77
C ARG A 608 2.10 36.29 -9.00
N MET A 609 0.77 36.39 -9.02
CA MET A 609 -0.13 35.30 -9.36
C MET A 609 -0.28 35.29 -10.90
N LEU A 610 0.36 34.33 -11.58
CA LEU A 610 0.34 34.26 -13.04
C LEU A 610 -0.91 33.57 -13.59
N GLY A 611 -1.65 32.85 -12.75
CA GLY A 611 -2.75 32.00 -13.21
C GLY A 611 -2.27 30.85 -14.09
N PHE A 612 -3.13 30.39 -14.98
CA PHE A 612 -2.78 29.33 -15.94
C PHE A 612 -1.79 29.85 -16.98
N VAL A 613 -0.64 29.18 -17.12
CA VAL A 613 0.38 29.46 -18.12
C VAL A 613 0.33 28.36 -19.19
N PRO A 614 0.31 28.73 -20.49
CA PRO A 614 0.38 27.76 -21.58
C PRO A 614 1.60 26.87 -21.50
N GLY A 615 1.44 25.60 -21.86
CA GLY A 615 2.54 24.61 -21.72
C GLY A 615 3.74 24.91 -22.63
N GLU A 616 3.57 25.67 -23.69
CA GLU A 616 4.64 26.16 -24.58
C GLU A 616 5.53 27.23 -23.93
N ASP A 617 4.97 28.02 -23.01
CA ASP A 617 5.70 29.12 -22.35
C ASP A 617 6.44 28.64 -21.07
N LEU A 618 5.98 27.55 -20.46
CA LEU A 618 6.56 27.01 -19.23
C LEU A 618 8.08 26.72 -19.31
N PRO A 619 8.63 26.14 -20.39
CA PRO A 619 10.08 25.95 -20.50
C PRO A 619 10.88 27.24 -20.36
N SER A 620 10.36 28.36 -20.94
CA SER A 620 10.98 29.68 -20.81
C SER A 620 10.90 30.18 -19.36
N LEU A 621 9.72 30.07 -18.73
CA LEU A 621 9.57 30.45 -17.33
C LEU A 621 10.52 29.67 -16.41
N TYR A 622 10.67 28.36 -16.61
CA TYR A 622 11.62 27.57 -15.84
C TYR A 622 13.07 28.03 -16.06
N HIS A 623 13.46 28.18 -17.33
CA HIS A 623 14.84 28.50 -17.70
C HIS A 623 15.31 29.86 -17.17
N PHE A 624 14.47 30.90 -17.28
CA PHE A 624 14.80 32.27 -16.89
C PHE A 624 14.52 32.56 -15.41
N ALA A 625 13.94 31.62 -14.64
CA ALA A 625 13.82 31.78 -13.21
C ALA A 625 15.16 31.80 -12.53
N SER A 626 15.35 32.67 -11.54
CA SER A 626 16.51 32.67 -10.65
C SER A 626 16.59 31.38 -9.87
N ALA A 627 15.44 30.85 -9.42
CA ALA A 627 15.29 29.46 -8.96
C ALA A 627 13.83 28.99 -9.06
N VAL A 628 13.65 27.67 -9.18
CA VAL A 628 12.33 27.02 -9.11
C VAL A 628 12.21 26.34 -7.74
N VAL A 629 11.13 26.64 -7.02
CA VAL A 629 10.88 26.15 -5.66
C VAL A 629 9.75 25.12 -5.68
N CYS A 630 10.06 23.87 -5.31
CA CYS A 630 9.11 22.76 -5.24
C CYS A 630 8.90 22.35 -3.78
N ALA A 631 7.95 22.98 -3.09
CA ALA A 631 7.76 22.86 -1.64
C ALA A 631 6.62 21.92 -1.21
N SER A 632 6.08 21.12 -2.12
CA SER A 632 4.97 20.21 -1.81
C SER A 632 5.29 19.32 -0.61
N VAL A 633 4.34 19.21 0.32
CA VAL A 633 4.48 18.32 1.50
C VAL A 633 4.38 16.85 1.12
N TYR A 634 3.76 16.57 -0.03
CA TYR A 634 3.70 15.23 -0.61
C TYR A 634 3.55 15.29 -2.14
N GLU A 635 4.30 14.47 -2.84
CA GLU A 635 4.20 14.25 -4.29
C GLU A 635 4.37 12.77 -4.62
N GLY A 636 3.63 12.29 -5.62
CA GLY A 636 3.83 10.97 -6.19
C GLY A 636 5.09 10.89 -7.04
N PHE A 637 5.48 12.00 -7.70
CA PHE A 637 6.71 12.10 -8.49
C PHE A 637 7.33 13.48 -8.46
N GLY A 638 6.58 14.54 -8.81
CA GLY A 638 7.11 15.89 -8.90
C GLY A 638 7.44 16.29 -10.33
N ILE A 639 6.45 16.17 -11.24
CA ILE A 639 6.59 16.54 -12.66
C ILE A 639 7.18 17.95 -12.83
N PRO A 640 6.68 19.02 -12.13
CA PRO A 640 7.23 20.36 -12.28
C PRO A 640 8.71 20.48 -11.94
N LEU A 641 9.19 19.67 -10.96
CA LEU A 641 10.61 19.60 -10.61
C LEU A 641 11.43 19.00 -11.77
N LEU A 642 10.97 17.88 -12.34
CA LEU A 642 11.65 17.25 -13.46
C LEU A 642 11.63 18.11 -14.71
N GLU A 643 10.50 18.79 -15.00
CA GLU A 643 10.39 19.78 -16.11
C GLU A 643 11.38 20.93 -15.95
N ALA A 644 11.51 21.48 -14.74
CA ALA A 644 12.45 22.53 -14.43
C ALA A 644 13.91 22.05 -14.63
N MET A 645 14.26 20.86 -14.13
CA MET A 645 15.59 20.27 -14.30
C MET A 645 15.92 20.03 -15.79
N CYS A 646 14.96 19.52 -16.58
CA CYS A 646 15.11 19.36 -18.02
C CYS A 646 15.29 20.71 -18.75
N SER A 647 14.65 21.77 -18.28
CA SER A 647 14.77 23.13 -18.81
C SER A 647 16.01 23.86 -18.33
N SER A 648 16.94 23.16 -17.67
CA SER A 648 18.20 23.72 -17.11
C SER A 648 17.97 24.84 -16.09
N ALA A 649 16.88 24.76 -15.31
CA ALA A 649 16.64 25.67 -14.20
C ALA A 649 17.50 25.35 -12.98
N LEU A 650 17.75 26.34 -12.15
CA LEU A 650 18.20 26.13 -10.77
C LEU A 650 16.97 25.69 -9.97
N VAL A 651 17.08 24.64 -9.17
CA VAL A 651 15.93 24.08 -8.44
C VAL A 651 16.26 23.89 -6.95
N VAL A 652 15.27 24.16 -6.10
CA VAL A 652 15.26 23.72 -4.69
C VAL A 652 13.98 22.97 -4.43
N ALA A 653 14.05 21.88 -3.70
CA ALA A 653 12.88 21.03 -3.49
C ALA A 653 12.79 20.50 -2.06
N ALA A 654 11.57 20.15 -1.64
CA ALA A 654 11.39 19.40 -0.40
C ALA A 654 12.19 18.08 -0.44
N GLY A 655 12.97 17.82 0.61
CA GLY A 655 13.80 16.61 0.74
C GLY A 655 13.00 15.35 1.08
N THR A 656 11.66 15.44 1.08
CA THR A 656 10.75 14.38 1.47
C THR A 656 10.00 13.82 0.26
N THR A 657 9.42 12.64 0.44
CA THR A 657 8.58 11.98 -0.57
C THR A 657 9.31 11.76 -1.91
N ALA A 658 8.59 11.73 -3.02
CA ALA A 658 9.21 11.54 -4.33
C ALA A 658 10.04 12.74 -4.80
N LEU A 659 9.84 13.95 -4.25
CA LEU A 659 10.68 15.10 -4.60
C LEU A 659 12.14 14.88 -4.23
N GLY A 660 12.40 14.31 -3.02
CA GLY A 660 13.74 13.91 -2.60
C GLY A 660 14.34 12.83 -3.51
N GLU A 661 13.51 11.88 -3.98
CA GLU A 661 13.95 10.86 -4.95
C GLU A 661 14.32 11.46 -6.31
N VAL A 662 13.52 12.41 -6.81
CA VAL A 662 13.75 13.05 -8.13
C VAL A 662 14.97 13.94 -8.12
N ILE A 663 15.10 14.84 -7.14
CA ILE A 663 16.24 15.76 -7.06
C ILE A 663 17.55 15.03 -6.73
N GLY A 664 17.49 14.00 -5.87
CA GLY A 664 18.65 13.22 -5.43
C GLY A 664 19.76 14.12 -4.88
N ASP A 665 20.98 13.83 -5.30
CA ASP A 665 22.20 14.59 -4.98
C ASP A 665 22.47 15.77 -5.95
N ALA A 666 21.62 15.93 -6.96
CA ALA A 666 21.82 16.96 -7.99
C ALA A 666 21.49 18.37 -7.53
N GLY A 667 20.61 18.50 -6.52
CA GLY A 667 20.11 19.79 -6.08
C GLY A 667 20.04 19.96 -4.58
N ARG A 668 19.60 21.15 -4.13
CA ARG A 668 19.42 21.47 -2.72
C ARG A 668 18.03 21.08 -2.23
N THR A 669 17.98 20.54 -1.03
CA THR A 669 16.73 20.12 -0.38
C THR A 669 16.50 20.89 0.91
N PHE A 670 15.22 20.94 1.33
CA PHE A 670 14.78 21.54 2.58
C PHE A 670 13.65 20.72 3.22
N ASP A 671 13.39 20.97 4.51
CA ASP A 671 12.21 20.46 5.20
C ASP A 671 10.97 21.28 4.80
N PRO A 672 9.96 20.68 4.15
CA PRO A 672 8.75 21.42 3.74
C PRO A 672 7.89 21.90 4.91
N TYR A 673 8.13 21.42 6.12
CA TYR A 673 7.41 21.83 7.33
C TYR A 673 8.11 22.97 8.08
N ASP A 674 9.34 23.31 7.72
CA ASP A 674 10.14 24.37 8.34
C ASP A 674 10.29 25.56 7.38
N THR A 675 9.75 26.73 7.77
CA THR A 675 9.78 27.96 6.98
C THR A 675 11.21 28.51 6.83
N GLU A 676 12.02 28.41 7.87
CA GLU A 676 13.43 28.88 7.85
C GLU A 676 14.30 27.99 6.96
N SER A 677 14.05 26.68 6.97
CA SER A 677 14.72 25.73 6.06
C SER A 677 14.40 26.06 4.60
N ILE A 678 13.14 26.39 4.26
CA ILE A 678 12.75 26.82 2.91
C ILE A 678 13.46 28.13 2.55
N ALA A 679 13.44 29.12 3.44
CA ALA A 679 14.07 30.43 3.24
C ALA A 679 15.57 30.30 3.00
N SER A 680 16.28 29.54 3.83
CA SER A 680 17.71 29.27 3.71
C SER A 680 18.06 28.60 2.39
N ALA A 681 17.27 27.61 1.95
CA ALA A 681 17.49 26.95 0.66
C ALA A 681 17.28 27.91 -0.51
N MET A 682 16.26 28.77 -0.46
CA MET A 682 16.00 29.80 -1.49
C MET A 682 17.16 30.80 -1.55
N LEU A 683 17.62 31.33 -0.41
CA LEU A 683 18.72 32.30 -0.34
C LEU A 683 20.02 31.69 -0.87
N SER A 684 20.33 30.47 -0.44
CA SER A 684 21.58 29.78 -0.82
C SER A 684 21.69 29.52 -2.33
N ILE A 685 20.59 29.46 -3.07
CA ILE A 685 20.60 29.34 -4.55
C ILE A 685 20.85 30.72 -5.18
N LEU A 686 20.27 31.78 -4.62
CA LEU A 686 20.43 33.14 -5.12
C LEU A 686 21.86 33.66 -4.93
N GLU A 687 22.58 33.15 -3.93
CA GLU A 687 23.97 33.49 -3.61
C GLU A 687 25.04 32.72 -4.43
N LEU A 688 24.61 31.82 -5.33
CA LEU A 688 25.57 31.07 -6.15
C LEU A 688 26.34 31.98 -7.08
N THR A 689 27.65 31.72 -7.16
CA THR A 689 28.46 32.33 -8.22
C THR A 689 27.99 31.83 -9.61
N PRO A 690 28.23 32.59 -10.68
CA PRO A 690 27.88 32.15 -12.04
C PRO A 690 28.40 30.74 -12.39
N ASP A 691 29.65 30.44 -11.97
CA ASP A 691 30.29 29.14 -12.21
C ASP A 691 29.62 28.01 -11.42
N ASP A 692 29.27 28.27 -10.15
CA ASP A 692 28.56 27.31 -9.33
C ASP A 692 27.15 27.06 -9.85
N ALA A 693 26.46 28.11 -10.28
CA ALA A 693 25.16 28.01 -10.90
C ALA A 693 25.20 27.18 -12.21
N ALA A 694 26.24 27.37 -13.05
CA ALA A 694 26.43 26.58 -14.26
C ALA A 694 26.66 25.10 -13.94
N ARG A 695 27.53 24.81 -12.97
CA ARG A 695 27.77 23.42 -12.48
C ARG A 695 26.49 22.80 -11.90
N TYR A 696 25.73 23.58 -11.15
CA TYR A 696 24.46 23.13 -10.57
C TYR A 696 23.42 22.76 -11.66
N ARG A 697 23.23 23.63 -12.66
CA ARG A 697 22.35 23.35 -13.80
C ARG A 697 22.72 22.09 -14.54
N THR A 698 24.02 21.87 -14.78
CA THR A 698 24.54 20.67 -15.44
C THR A 698 24.20 19.41 -14.65
N ARG A 699 24.42 19.38 -13.33
CA ARG A 699 24.07 18.24 -12.47
C ARG A 699 22.57 17.94 -12.51
N CYS A 700 21.73 18.98 -12.37
CA CYS A 700 20.28 18.82 -12.41
C CYS A 700 19.82 18.24 -13.75
N ARG A 701 20.36 18.74 -14.87
CA ARG A 701 20.03 18.23 -16.20
C ARG A 701 20.47 16.78 -16.39
N SER A 702 21.70 16.42 -16.03
CA SER A 702 22.19 15.04 -16.11
C SER A 702 21.36 14.08 -15.26
N ARG A 703 20.93 14.52 -14.07
CA ARG A 703 20.02 13.74 -13.21
C ARG A 703 18.66 13.53 -13.88
N ALA A 704 18.10 14.57 -14.48
CA ALA A 704 16.83 14.49 -15.20
C ALA A 704 16.91 13.51 -16.39
N GLU A 705 17.98 13.57 -17.18
CA GLU A 705 18.21 12.66 -18.29
C GLU A 705 18.31 11.20 -17.81
N ALA A 706 19.06 10.93 -16.75
CA ALA A 706 19.17 9.60 -16.16
C ALA A 706 17.82 9.04 -15.63
N LEU A 707 16.92 9.92 -15.15
CA LEU A 707 15.58 9.50 -14.76
C LEU A 707 14.70 9.19 -15.97
N LEU A 708 14.81 9.97 -17.05
CA LEU A 708 14.04 9.78 -18.27
C LEU A 708 14.45 8.50 -19.03
N ASP A 709 15.72 8.12 -18.99
CA ASP A 709 16.21 6.87 -19.58
C ASP A 709 15.62 5.63 -18.91
N ARG A 710 15.15 5.74 -17.67
CA ARG A 710 14.44 4.68 -16.94
C ARG A 710 12.94 4.63 -17.24
N SER A 711 12.38 5.62 -17.94
CA SER A 711 10.95 5.71 -18.23
C SER A 711 10.54 4.73 -19.32
N THR A 712 10.40 3.46 -18.96
CA THR A 712 9.90 2.42 -19.88
C THR A 712 8.68 1.72 -19.30
N TRP A 713 7.64 1.58 -20.12
CA TRP A 713 6.41 0.86 -19.78
C TRP A 713 6.51 -0.65 -20.06
N MET A 714 7.61 -1.08 -20.66
CA MET A 714 7.83 -2.47 -21.07
C MET A 714 7.78 -3.51 -19.94
N PRO A 715 8.20 -3.21 -18.68
CA PRO A 715 8.05 -4.17 -17.58
C PRO A 715 6.60 -4.56 -17.26
N LEU A 716 5.63 -3.72 -17.65
CA LEU A 716 4.19 -4.01 -17.45
C LEU A 716 3.61 -4.93 -18.53
N LEU A 717 4.34 -5.17 -19.60
CA LEU A 717 3.92 -5.93 -20.78
C LEU A 717 4.68 -7.26 -20.90
N PRO A 718 4.50 -8.24 -19.99
CA PRO A 718 5.17 -9.53 -20.11
C PRO A 718 4.66 -10.28 -21.33
N GLY A 719 5.58 -10.90 -22.06
CA GLY A 719 5.31 -11.59 -23.33
C GLY A 719 5.77 -10.80 -24.56
N VAL A 720 6.09 -9.51 -24.42
CA VAL A 720 6.75 -8.74 -25.47
C VAL A 720 8.24 -9.15 -25.55
N PRO A 721 8.78 -9.49 -26.73
CA PRO A 721 10.18 -9.92 -26.88
C PRO A 721 11.19 -8.89 -26.36
N ALA A 722 12.32 -9.34 -25.84
CA ALA A 722 13.36 -8.48 -25.26
C ALA A 722 13.89 -7.40 -26.22
N ARG A 723 13.86 -7.63 -27.53
CA ARG A 723 14.24 -6.65 -28.57
C ARG A 723 13.33 -5.42 -28.60
N ALA A 724 12.06 -5.57 -28.22
CA ALA A 724 11.12 -4.46 -28.10
C ALA A 724 11.28 -3.68 -26.78
N ARG A 725 12.13 -4.17 -25.85
CA ARG A 725 12.33 -3.56 -24.54
C ARG A 725 13.34 -2.41 -24.50
N GLY A 726 13.90 -2.00 -25.67
CA GLY A 726 14.80 -0.84 -25.76
C GLY A 726 16.11 -0.98 -24.98
N VAL A 727 16.54 -2.20 -24.64
CA VAL A 727 17.83 -2.46 -24.01
C VAL A 727 18.85 -2.62 -25.15
N PRO A 728 19.92 -1.81 -25.24
CA PRO A 728 21.04 -2.09 -26.15
C PRO A 728 21.63 -3.46 -25.80
N ALA A 729 22.03 -4.21 -26.83
CA ALA A 729 22.65 -5.52 -26.72
C ALA A 729 23.98 -5.47 -25.94
#